data_dfb357a36dd45fb53263f5e61c1e0a27
#
_entry.id   dfb357a36dd45fb53263f5e61c1e0a27
#
_cell.length_a   1.000
_cell.length_b   1.000
_cell.length_c   1.000
_cell.angle_alpha   90.00
_cell.angle_beta   90.00
_cell.angle_gamma   90.00
#
_symmetry.space_group_name_H-M   'P 1'
#
loop_
_entity.id
_entity.type
_entity.pdbx_description
1 polymer ?
#
loop_
_entity_poly.entity_id
_entity_poly.type
_entity_poly.pdbx_seq_one_letter_code
_entity_poly.pdbx_strand_id
1 'polypeptide(L)'
;MAAPVVLVQDVLRYIAIAQGRSYIAAVWDGVWFVGSALLLVGTWLEVPHITASFLVCTWSLLALVALAGMLVNVRVSPSWAGYAEWLADSWKHRVRYGTEAGLEQATVFAVLLFATLVISPAVTAAVRGATALLAPLAILASAIPLIVISEGARLTMRPVQVWRILVRITCAMSVAAIALGIGIYLLPVRMGEFLLGATFAATQQIVPIIACEYAIGAWVIAIAIYLRTFNRSGDALRLKGGYVAVVLLTSFGAAVAFRTAAGVALGMVAATAFVTTMGLLWFRPWAEGDVPDRSPRVRRPVDPKRKVLILTANSVARSELSTTVAARLASRVQTSSALLTLWAGAILVILGPAAIIRYTGVPDNRLWLWSLPVIVLAGARFAWLIGTGERRLFEMMFWAFAYAFLGLAPLVQLRLNLFPDTIPRIDHSLIGVGSLIAIVGCCAFLLGALADNAMLLRGKARLARQAGQTSRMFTIDRTRLLLLVGFAILLNTYYLSKVGWIQFTKSRDEAFAVYNAVWPPGTLGFMVRGCTFMALLVGFVALVRFRRELRRATERGFLASDGALRLNLVLTVVVGVLLANSMNPISNARYLSGTAILAAATALGLFSTRTRFRITAASFLMGLLVVFPLADAFRYGDEADFKASNPIEALLSPDYDSFGQLMNGYLVASRDGIVPGRQLLGVFLFAVPRKLWDDKPVDSGILIANVRGYPFTNLSAPLWIEFFLNGSWILLIVGMFALGWWLHRTDTGIERQFDAAGMPALLTCVLPFYMMILLRGSLLQAASFLFFLLLFAAFVRSSSSDPQVLDGDPGLPDDAEAVDLPNLPTVTHVRV
;
A
#
# COMPACT_ATOMS: atom_id res chain seq x y z
N MET A 1 -15.91 5.90 35.07
CA MET A 1 -16.61 4.61 34.77
C MET A 1 -15.96 3.77 33.67
N ALA A 2 -15.30 4.35 32.68
CA ALA A 2 -14.68 3.58 31.60
C ALA A 2 -13.44 2.75 32.00
N ALA A 3 -12.66 3.15 33.00
CA ALA A 3 -11.41 2.48 33.35
C ALA A 3 -11.55 0.96 33.70
N PRO A 4 -12.52 0.54 34.49
CA PRO A 4 -12.72 -0.89 34.75
C PRO A 4 -13.09 -1.68 33.50
N VAL A 5 -13.90 -1.08 32.60
CA VAL A 5 -14.30 -1.69 31.30
C VAL A 5 -13.08 -1.94 30.42
N VAL A 6 -12.23 -0.94 30.28
CA VAL A 6 -10.98 -1.02 29.48
C VAL A 6 -10.02 -2.06 30.07
N LEU A 7 -9.89 -2.14 31.39
CA LEU A 7 -9.04 -3.15 32.05
C LEU A 7 -9.53 -4.57 31.77
N VAL A 8 -10.84 -4.83 31.85
CA VAL A 8 -11.41 -6.16 31.55
C VAL A 8 -11.23 -6.48 30.06
N GLN A 9 -11.41 -5.49 29.19
CA GLN A 9 -11.16 -5.63 27.76
C GLN A 9 -9.70 -6.01 27.46
N ASP A 10 -8.75 -5.37 28.16
CA ASP A 10 -7.33 -5.71 28.03
C ASP A 10 -7.04 -7.16 28.44
N VAL A 11 -7.61 -7.63 29.55
CA VAL A 11 -7.47 -9.03 29.98
C VAL A 11 -8.03 -9.98 28.91
N LEU A 12 -9.21 -9.71 28.37
CA LEU A 12 -9.79 -10.53 27.29
C LEU A 12 -8.97 -10.51 26.02
N ARG A 13 -8.35 -9.37 25.69
CA ARG A 13 -7.40 -9.25 24.58
C ARG A 13 -6.21 -10.20 24.75
N TYR A 14 -5.59 -10.21 25.93
CA TYR A 14 -4.51 -11.15 26.25
C TYR A 14 -4.96 -12.62 26.14
N ILE A 15 -6.15 -12.94 26.62
CA ILE A 15 -6.70 -14.31 26.54
C ILE A 15 -6.95 -14.70 25.08
N ALA A 16 -7.55 -13.81 24.27
CA ALA A 16 -7.78 -14.05 22.85
C ALA A 16 -6.46 -14.30 22.08
N ILE A 17 -5.41 -13.51 22.39
CA ILE A 17 -4.09 -13.67 21.80
C ILE A 17 -3.46 -15.01 22.23
N ALA A 18 -3.53 -15.36 23.51
CA ALA A 18 -3.01 -16.63 24.04
C ALA A 18 -3.73 -17.85 23.44
N GLN A 19 -5.03 -17.76 23.18
CA GLN A 19 -5.81 -18.79 22.48
C GLN A 19 -5.51 -18.87 20.97
N GLY A 20 -4.69 -17.97 20.41
CA GLY A 20 -4.42 -17.87 18.98
C GLY A 20 -5.58 -17.25 18.16
N ARG A 21 -6.53 -16.60 18.82
CA ARG A 21 -7.71 -15.94 18.23
C ARG A 21 -7.57 -14.41 18.24
N SER A 22 -6.37 -13.91 17.97
CA SER A 22 -6.08 -12.46 17.95
C SER A 22 -6.99 -11.63 17.05
N TYR A 23 -7.63 -12.26 16.04
CA TYR A 23 -8.61 -11.60 15.18
C TYR A 23 -9.84 -11.09 15.96
N ILE A 24 -10.25 -11.76 17.04
CA ILE A 24 -11.38 -11.33 17.88
C ILE A 24 -11.05 -9.97 18.53
N ALA A 25 -9.86 -9.87 19.12
CA ALA A 25 -9.38 -8.61 19.68
C ALA A 25 -9.31 -7.52 18.61
N ALA A 26 -8.74 -7.84 17.43
CA ALA A 26 -8.61 -6.89 16.33
C ALA A 26 -9.95 -6.35 15.81
N VAL A 27 -10.99 -7.19 15.73
CA VAL A 27 -12.32 -6.78 15.27
C VAL A 27 -12.97 -5.82 16.27
N TRP A 28 -13.00 -6.18 17.54
CA TRP A 28 -13.71 -5.39 18.55
C TRP A 28 -12.95 -4.12 18.96
N ASP A 29 -11.62 -4.16 18.99
CA ASP A 29 -10.80 -2.96 19.10
C ASP A 29 -10.97 -2.05 17.87
N GLY A 30 -11.14 -2.65 16.68
CA GLY A 30 -11.45 -1.92 15.45
C GLY A 30 -12.81 -1.22 15.50
N VAL A 31 -13.84 -1.87 16.02
CA VAL A 31 -15.17 -1.24 16.24
C VAL A 31 -15.06 -0.04 17.18
N TRP A 32 -14.36 -0.21 18.31
CA TRP A 32 -14.12 0.89 19.24
C TRP A 32 -13.32 2.03 18.61
N PHE A 33 -12.27 1.68 17.85
CA PHE A 33 -11.44 2.68 17.14
C PHE A 33 -12.24 3.48 16.11
N VAL A 34 -13.02 2.79 15.25
CA VAL A 34 -13.83 3.46 14.22
C VAL A 34 -14.87 4.37 14.86
N GLY A 35 -15.55 3.90 15.91
CA GLY A 35 -16.50 4.73 16.66
C GLY A 35 -15.84 5.96 17.29
N SER A 36 -14.64 5.79 17.85
CA SER A 36 -13.86 6.91 18.41
C SER A 36 -13.39 7.89 17.35
N ALA A 37 -12.98 7.39 16.18
CA ALA A 37 -12.61 8.22 15.04
C ALA A 37 -13.80 9.03 14.51
N LEU A 38 -14.98 8.44 14.42
CA LEU A 38 -16.22 9.15 14.03
C LEU A 38 -16.59 10.24 15.04
N LEU A 39 -16.44 10.00 16.35
CA LEU A 39 -16.64 11.02 17.36
C LEU A 39 -15.64 12.19 17.21
N LEU A 40 -14.37 11.87 16.98
CA LEU A 40 -13.33 12.88 16.73
C LEU A 40 -13.64 13.71 15.49
N VAL A 41 -14.07 13.07 14.42
CA VAL A 41 -14.51 13.76 13.20
C VAL A 41 -15.71 14.65 13.49
N GLY A 42 -16.70 14.17 14.24
CA GLY A 42 -17.85 14.98 14.63
C GLY A 42 -17.47 16.25 15.41
N THR A 43 -16.52 16.15 16.34
CA THR A 43 -15.99 17.34 17.03
C THR A 43 -15.24 18.26 16.09
N TRP A 44 -14.49 17.69 15.17
CA TRP A 44 -13.68 18.44 14.20
C TRP A 44 -14.55 19.20 13.19
N LEU A 45 -15.71 18.65 12.85
CA LEU A 45 -16.70 19.29 11.99
C LEU A 45 -17.63 20.25 12.76
N GLU A 46 -17.40 20.48 14.04
CA GLU A 46 -18.20 21.38 14.88
C GLU A 46 -19.70 21.01 14.87
N VAL A 47 -20.01 19.71 14.86
CA VAL A 47 -21.39 19.24 14.86
C VAL A 47 -22.10 19.75 16.13
N PRO A 48 -23.27 20.43 16.02
CA PRO A 48 -23.98 20.94 17.17
C PRO A 48 -24.29 19.85 18.20
N HIS A 49 -24.26 20.23 19.49
CA HIS A 49 -24.55 19.35 20.65
C HIS A 49 -23.47 18.32 21.03
N ILE A 50 -22.30 18.27 20.40
CA ILE A 50 -21.19 17.44 20.87
C ILE A 50 -20.48 18.14 22.03
N THR A 51 -20.95 17.85 23.25
CA THR A 51 -20.31 18.35 24.49
C THR A 51 -19.21 17.39 24.96
N ALA A 52 -18.31 17.86 25.85
CA ALA A 52 -17.28 17.00 26.45
C ALA A 52 -17.89 15.80 27.18
N SER A 53 -19.03 15.99 27.87
CA SER A 53 -19.75 14.90 28.54
C SER A 53 -20.30 13.88 27.54
N PHE A 54 -20.87 14.35 26.40
CA PHE A 54 -21.34 13.47 25.33
C PHE A 54 -20.21 12.62 24.77
N LEU A 55 -19.03 13.23 24.54
CA LEU A 55 -17.86 12.51 24.04
C LEU A 55 -17.42 11.40 25.00
N VAL A 56 -17.28 11.72 26.28
CA VAL A 56 -16.84 10.75 27.29
C VAL A 56 -17.87 9.62 27.46
N CYS A 57 -19.16 9.93 27.47
CA CYS A 57 -20.23 8.93 27.59
C CYS A 57 -20.26 8.01 26.37
N THR A 58 -20.24 8.57 25.17
CA THR A 58 -20.30 7.80 23.92
C THR A 58 -19.04 6.95 23.74
N TRP A 59 -17.85 7.50 24.03
CA TRP A 59 -16.60 6.75 24.01
C TRP A 59 -16.62 5.56 25.00
N SER A 60 -17.17 5.78 26.20
CA SER A 60 -17.34 4.73 27.22
C SER A 60 -18.35 3.67 26.79
N LEU A 61 -19.44 4.05 26.11
CA LEU A 61 -20.42 3.14 25.55
C LEU A 61 -19.82 2.27 24.44
N LEU A 62 -19.01 2.87 23.56
CA LEU A 62 -18.29 2.11 22.52
C LEU A 62 -17.31 1.09 23.13
N ALA A 63 -16.62 1.44 24.22
CA ALA A 63 -15.79 0.50 24.96
C ALA A 63 -16.60 -0.65 25.56
N LEU A 64 -17.81 -0.39 26.09
CA LEU A 64 -18.74 -1.42 26.57
C LEU A 64 -19.21 -2.35 25.45
N VAL A 65 -19.53 -1.81 24.28
CA VAL A 65 -19.92 -2.61 23.11
C VAL A 65 -18.77 -3.52 22.67
N ALA A 66 -17.53 -2.99 22.63
CA ALA A 66 -16.36 -3.77 22.30
C ALA A 66 -16.09 -4.88 23.35
N LEU A 67 -16.23 -4.55 24.63
CA LEU A 67 -16.12 -5.53 25.72
C LEU A 67 -17.16 -6.64 25.61
N ALA A 68 -18.43 -6.28 25.39
CA ALA A 68 -19.52 -7.27 25.25
C ALA A 68 -19.25 -8.21 24.06
N GLY A 69 -18.83 -7.65 22.93
CA GLY A 69 -18.45 -8.44 21.77
C GLY A 69 -17.27 -9.38 22.03
N MET A 70 -16.25 -8.92 22.75
CA MET A 70 -15.14 -9.80 23.18
C MET A 70 -15.60 -10.91 24.11
N LEU A 71 -16.44 -10.64 25.11
CA LEU A 71 -16.97 -11.63 26.05
C LEU A 71 -17.71 -12.75 25.33
N VAL A 72 -18.58 -12.40 24.38
CA VAL A 72 -19.35 -13.40 23.60
C VAL A 72 -18.42 -14.28 22.75
N ASN A 73 -17.38 -13.71 22.15
CA ASN A 73 -16.54 -14.45 21.21
C ASN A 73 -15.40 -15.22 21.87
N VAL A 74 -14.84 -14.73 22.97
CA VAL A 74 -13.71 -15.37 23.68
C VAL A 74 -14.20 -16.58 24.52
N ARG A 75 -15.49 -16.59 24.88
CA ARG A 75 -16.15 -17.70 25.63
C ARG A 75 -15.36 -18.10 26.88
N VAL A 76 -15.03 -17.13 27.72
CA VAL A 76 -14.38 -17.37 29.00
C VAL A 76 -15.47 -17.46 30.10
N SER A 77 -15.50 -18.56 30.82
CA SER A 77 -16.29 -18.67 32.05
C SER A 77 -15.38 -18.38 33.25
N PRO A 78 -15.58 -17.29 33.99
CA PRO A 78 -14.80 -17.01 35.19
C PRO A 78 -15.10 -18.11 36.24
N SER A 79 -14.05 -18.71 36.77
CA SER A 79 -14.16 -19.69 37.87
C SER A 79 -13.35 -19.18 39.06
N TRP A 80 -13.97 -19.21 40.22
CA TRP A 80 -13.32 -18.89 41.48
C TRP A 80 -12.55 -20.09 42.06
N ALA A 81 -12.77 -21.29 41.52
CA ALA A 81 -12.00 -22.46 41.88
C ALA A 81 -10.54 -22.31 41.48
N GLY A 82 -9.62 -22.55 42.40
CA GLY A 82 -8.18 -22.37 42.17
C GLY A 82 -7.65 -20.95 42.20
N TYR A 83 -8.49 -19.94 42.48
CA TYR A 83 -8.06 -18.54 42.54
C TYR A 83 -6.95 -18.31 43.59
N ALA A 84 -7.08 -18.91 44.76
CA ALA A 84 -6.08 -18.81 45.83
C ALA A 84 -4.75 -19.47 45.45
N GLU A 85 -4.80 -20.64 44.83
CA GLU A 85 -3.61 -21.33 44.32
C GLU A 85 -2.96 -20.54 43.18
N TRP A 86 -3.78 -20.01 42.26
CA TRP A 86 -3.30 -19.16 41.21
C TRP A 86 -2.69 -17.88 41.76
N LEU A 87 -3.24 -17.28 42.79
CA LEU A 87 -2.68 -16.08 43.43
C LEU A 87 -1.39 -16.39 44.17
N ALA A 88 -1.29 -17.52 44.84
CA ALA A 88 -0.09 -17.96 45.57
C ALA A 88 1.03 -18.39 44.62
N ASP A 89 0.68 -19.06 43.53
CA ASP A 89 1.64 -19.44 42.50
C ASP A 89 2.13 -18.19 41.77
N SER A 90 3.42 -18.08 41.59
CA SER A 90 4.07 -16.97 40.85
C SER A 90 3.81 -15.55 41.40
N TRP A 91 3.30 -15.40 42.65
CA TRP A 91 3.04 -14.12 43.32
C TRP A 91 4.20 -13.11 43.18
N LYS A 92 5.43 -13.56 43.40
CA LYS A 92 6.64 -12.71 43.32
C LYS A 92 6.83 -12.13 41.91
N HIS A 93 6.54 -12.90 40.87
CA HIS A 93 6.64 -12.43 39.48
C HIS A 93 5.55 -11.40 39.15
N ARG A 94 4.32 -11.63 39.60
CA ARG A 94 3.18 -10.73 39.35
C ARG A 94 3.38 -9.37 40.01
N VAL A 95 3.79 -9.37 41.28
CA VAL A 95 4.09 -8.11 41.99
C VAL A 95 5.21 -7.34 41.30
N ARG A 96 6.29 -8.02 40.90
CA ARG A 96 7.41 -7.38 40.21
C ARG A 96 6.99 -6.77 38.88
N TYR A 97 6.20 -7.47 38.07
CA TYR A 97 5.71 -6.93 36.81
C TYR A 97 4.68 -5.81 36.99
N GLY A 98 3.80 -5.92 38.00
CA GLY A 98 2.88 -4.84 38.36
C GLY A 98 3.62 -3.58 38.82
N THR A 99 4.64 -3.74 39.67
CA THR A 99 5.51 -2.62 40.10
C THR A 99 6.26 -2.01 38.93
N GLU A 100 6.80 -2.84 38.01
CA GLU A 100 7.49 -2.37 36.79
C GLU A 100 6.58 -1.50 35.93
N ALA A 101 5.33 -1.94 35.68
CA ALA A 101 4.35 -1.19 34.91
C ALA A 101 3.92 0.12 35.61
N GLY A 102 3.72 0.06 36.94
CA GLY A 102 3.41 1.25 37.73
C GLY A 102 4.52 2.30 37.72
N LEU A 103 5.76 1.88 37.85
CA LEU A 103 6.93 2.76 37.75
C LEU A 103 7.04 3.43 36.39
N GLU A 104 6.69 2.75 35.31
CA GLU A 104 6.69 3.33 33.97
C GLU A 104 5.77 4.54 33.86
N GLN A 105 4.52 4.39 34.28
CA GLN A 105 3.53 5.47 34.24
C GLN A 105 3.87 6.59 35.21
N ALA A 106 4.32 6.24 36.40
CA ALA A 106 4.76 7.21 37.41
C ALA A 106 5.93 8.08 36.94
N THR A 107 6.88 7.48 36.19
CA THR A 107 8.04 8.23 35.67
C THR A 107 7.64 9.29 34.67
N VAL A 108 6.79 8.95 33.70
CA VAL A 108 6.30 9.92 32.70
C VAL A 108 5.58 11.06 33.37
N PHE A 109 4.71 10.75 34.33
CA PHE A 109 4.00 11.78 35.11
C PHE A 109 4.95 12.67 35.92
N ALA A 110 5.94 12.07 36.59
CA ALA A 110 6.91 12.81 37.40
C ALA A 110 7.77 13.77 36.57
N VAL A 111 8.28 13.32 35.40
CA VAL A 111 9.06 14.20 34.51
C VAL A 111 8.25 15.40 34.04
N LEU A 112 6.99 15.17 33.62
CA LEU A 112 6.10 16.27 33.21
C LEU A 112 5.75 17.22 34.35
N LEU A 113 5.50 16.67 35.54
CA LEU A 113 5.22 17.45 36.73
C LEU A 113 6.43 18.34 37.10
N PHE A 114 7.64 17.77 37.11
CA PHE A 114 8.86 18.54 37.38
C PHE A 114 9.10 19.62 36.32
N ALA A 115 8.91 19.33 35.08
CA ALA A 115 9.03 20.32 34.00
C ALA A 115 8.04 21.46 34.18
N THR A 116 6.80 21.17 34.62
CA THR A 116 5.78 22.19 34.91
C THR A 116 6.18 23.07 36.09
N LEU A 117 6.62 22.44 37.19
CA LEU A 117 6.91 23.14 38.46
C LEU A 117 8.22 23.95 38.42
N VAL A 118 9.23 23.43 37.72
CA VAL A 118 10.59 24.03 37.70
C VAL A 118 10.75 25.06 36.58
N ILE A 119 10.05 24.88 35.46
CA ILE A 119 10.23 25.73 34.29
C ILE A 119 8.92 26.48 33.96
N SER A 120 7.98 25.83 33.31
CA SER A 120 6.66 26.39 32.99
C SER A 120 5.72 25.33 32.38
N PRO A 121 4.39 25.54 32.40
CA PRO A 121 3.40 24.69 31.70
C PRO A 121 3.63 24.62 30.18
N ALA A 122 4.18 25.68 29.57
CA ALA A 122 4.46 25.71 28.13
C ALA A 122 5.54 24.69 27.74
N VAL A 123 6.55 24.50 28.56
CA VAL A 123 7.58 23.48 28.35
C VAL A 123 6.99 22.08 28.43
N THR A 124 6.12 21.85 29.40
CA THR A 124 5.39 20.56 29.50
C THR A 124 4.51 20.30 28.29
N ALA A 125 3.80 21.33 27.80
CA ALA A 125 2.99 21.25 26.60
C ALA A 125 3.83 20.88 25.37
N ALA A 126 5.02 21.47 25.21
CA ALA A 126 5.93 21.14 24.12
C ALA A 126 6.44 19.68 24.16
N VAL A 127 6.91 19.23 25.37
CA VAL A 127 7.38 17.83 25.53
C VAL A 127 6.22 16.84 25.29
N ARG A 128 5.02 17.13 25.79
CA ARG A 128 3.84 16.30 25.57
C ARG A 128 3.39 16.30 24.12
N GLY A 129 3.48 17.44 23.43
CA GLY A 129 3.24 17.55 22.00
C GLY A 129 4.17 16.65 21.17
N ALA A 130 5.48 16.68 21.48
CA ALA A 130 6.46 15.83 20.80
C ALA A 130 6.20 14.34 21.03
N THR A 131 5.89 13.93 22.27
CA THR A 131 5.53 12.55 22.58
C THR A 131 4.21 12.13 21.93
N ALA A 132 3.23 13.02 21.79
CA ALA A 132 1.96 12.77 21.11
C ALA A 132 2.14 12.54 19.59
N LEU A 133 3.00 13.34 18.94
CA LEU A 133 3.32 13.15 17.53
C LEU A 133 4.05 11.82 17.26
N LEU A 134 4.83 11.33 18.23
CA LEU A 134 5.53 10.04 18.17
C LEU A 134 4.70 8.88 18.74
N ALA A 135 3.48 9.12 19.24
CA ALA A 135 2.60 8.11 19.83
C ALA A 135 2.35 6.87 18.94
N PRO A 136 2.24 6.97 17.60
CA PRO A 136 2.14 5.76 16.76
C PRO A 136 3.27 4.75 16.99
N LEU A 137 4.49 5.21 17.26
CA LEU A 137 5.62 4.33 17.59
C LEU A 137 5.49 3.73 18.98
N ALA A 138 4.97 4.46 19.96
CA ALA A 138 4.70 3.95 21.30
C ALA A 138 3.65 2.83 21.28
N ILE A 139 2.61 2.99 20.45
CA ILE A 139 1.59 1.96 20.24
C ILE A 139 2.20 0.69 19.63
N LEU A 140 3.05 0.84 18.61
CA LEU A 140 3.79 -0.29 18.02
C LEU A 140 4.69 -0.95 19.04
N ALA A 141 5.43 -0.19 19.84
CA ALA A 141 6.30 -0.70 20.89
C ALA A 141 5.54 -1.50 21.95
N SER A 142 4.34 -1.07 22.32
CA SER A 142 3.48 -1.77 23.30
C SER A 142 2.91 -3.11 22.76
N ALA A 143 2.80 -3.26 21.45
CA ALA A 143 2.33 -4.50 20.82
C ALA A 143 3.43 -5.58 20.72
N ILE A 144 4.70 -5.20 20.68
CA ILE A 144 5.83 -6.12 20.51
C ILE A 144 5.92 -7.16 21.65
N PRO A 145 5.81 -6.80 22.94
CA PRO A 145 5.84 -7.77 24.06
C PRO A 145 4.76 -8.85 23.92
N LEU A 146 3.55 -8.47 23.51
CA LEU A 146 2.42 -9.39 23.31
C LEU A 146 2.75 -10.50 22.32
N ILE A 147 3.49 -10.16 21.27
CA ILE A 147 3.83 -11.09 20.20
C ILE A 147 5.06 -11.91 20.58
N VAL A 148 6.14 -11.25 21.00
CA VAL A 148 7.44 -11.92 21.22
C VAL A 148 7.39 -12.84 22.44
N ILE A 149 6.79 -12.40 23.56
CA ILE A 149 6.72 -13.21 24.79
C ILE A 149 5.82 -14.43 24.55
N SER A 150 4.65 -14.25 23.93
CA SER A 150 3.74 -15.35 23.65
C SER A 150 4.32 -16.39 22.70
N GLU A 151 5.03 -15.94 21.66
CA GLU A 151 5.65 -16.85 20.69
C GLU A 151 6.94 -17.49 21.21
N GLY A 152 7.76 -16.74 21.91
CA GLY A 152 8.97 -17.27 22.56
C GLY A 152 8.64 -18.41 23.52
N ALA A 153 7.58 -18.26 24.32
CA ALA A 153 7.08 -19.30 25.22
C ALA A 153 6.49 -20.50 24.46
N ARG A 154 5.73 -20.26 23.37
CA ARG A 154 5.07 -21.35 22.61
C ARG A 154 6.01 -22.16 21.76
N LEU A 155 7.04 -21.55 21.17
CA LEU A 155 7.97 -22.20 20.25
C LEU A 155 9.24 -22.69 20.95
N THR A 156 9.32 -22.56 22.28
CA THR A 156 10.52 -22.92 23.06
C THR A 156 11.81 -22.42 22.41
N MET A 157 11.79 -21.14 22.00
CA MET A 157 12.92 -20.54 21.27
C MET A 157 14.16 -20.44 22.15
N ARG A 158 15.34 -20.68 21.55
CA ARG A 158 16.63 -20.46 22.22
C ARG A 158 16.86 -18.95 22.47
N PRO A 159 17.56 -18.58 23.57
CA PRO A 159 17.83 -17.17 23.91
C PRO A 159 18.38 -16.35 22.75
N VAL A 160 19.36 -16.88 22.02
CA VAL A 160 19.97 -16.22 20.85
C VAL A 160 18.98 -15.97 19.71
N GLN A 161 17.99 -16.84 19.52
CA GLN A 161 16.97 -16.68 18.49
C GLN A 161 16.02 -15.54 18.84
N VAL A 162 15.56 -15.48 20.09
CA VAL A 162 14.70 -14.40 20.60
C VAL A 162 15.45 -13.06 20.51
N TRP A 163 16.72 -13.03 20.96
CA TRP A 163 17.52 -11.81 20.88
C TRP A 163 17.70 -11.33 19.44
N ARG A 164 18.00 -12.21 18.50
CA ARG A 164 18.16 -11.85 17.08
C ARG A 164 16.86 -11.26 16.47
N ILE A 165 15.70 -11.77 16.87
CA ILE A 165 14.40 -11.23 16.45
C ILE A 165 14.20 -9.83 17.04
N LEU A 166 14.48 -9.68 18.34
CA LEU A 166 14.36 -8.39 19.04
C LEU A 166 15.27 -7.33 18.42
N VAL A 167 16.53 -7.66 18.13
CA VAL A 167 17.47 -6.73 17.46
C VAL A 167 16.92 -6.26 16.12
N ARG A 168 16.39 -7.13 15.29
CA ARG A 168 15.81 -6.75 13.99
C ARG A 168 14.63 -5.81 14.16
N ILE A 169 13.73 -6.11 15.10
CA ILE A 169 12.56 -5.28 15.38
C ILE A 169 13.02 -3.93 15.93
N THR A 170 13.95 -3.92 16.86
CA THR A 170 14.46 -2.70 17.49
C THR A 170 15.18 -1.79 16.49
N CYS A 171 16.04 -2.35 15.63
CA CYS A 171 16.65 -1.59 14.55
C CYS A 171 15.59 -0.94 13.63
N ALA A 172 14.56 -1.68 13.26
CA ALA A 172 13.47 -1.13 12.44
C ALA A 172 12.72 -0.01 13.18
N MET A 173 12.46 -0.18 14.47
CA MET A 173 11.82 0.84 15.31
C MET A 173 12.70 2.08 15.47
N SER A 174 14.01 1.93 15.67
CA SER A 174 14.96 3.05 15.77
C SER A 174 15.00 3.85 14.47
N VAL A 175 15.07 3.17 13.32
CA VAL A 175 15.02 3.83 12.00
C VAL A 175 13.69 4.54 11.80
N ALA A 176 12.58 3.91 12.16
CA ALA A 176 11.25 4.52 12.05
C ALA A 176 11.10 5.75 12.95
N ALA A 177 11.65 5.72 14.17
CA ALA A 177 11.63 6.85 15.09
C ALA A 177 12.40 8.05 14.53
N ILE A 178 13.61 7.83 14.03
CA ILE A 178 14.43 8.88 13.42
C ILE A 178 13.75 9.42 12.16
N ALA A 179 13.26 8.56 11.28
CA ALA A 179 12.59 8.97 10.04
C ALA A 179 11.32 9.79 10.31
N LEU A 180 10.51 9.38 11.30
CA LEU A 180 9.31 10.11 11.70
C LEU A 180 9.69 11.45 12.35
N GLY A 181 10.72 11.45 13.21
CA GLY A 181 11.23 12.68 13.83
C GLY A 181 11.73 13.70 12.82
N ILE A 182 12.49 13.26 11.81
CA ILE A 182 12.94 14.10 10.68
C ILE A 182 11.72 14.60 9.89
N GLY A 183 10.78 13.70 9.55
CA GLY A 183 9.57 14.07 8.82
C GLY A 183 8.76 15.16 9.54
N ILE A 184 8.57 15.04 10.86
CA ILE A 184 7.86 16.06 11.65
C ILE A 184 8.66 17.36 11.76
N TYR A 185 9.98 17.27 11.90
CA TYR A 185 10.86 18.45 11.95
C TYR A 185 10.85 19.25 10.64
N LEU A 186 10.76 18.57 9.51
CA LEU A 186 10.67 19.19 8.18
C LEU A 186 9.25 19.63 7.80
N LEU A 187 8.25 19.36 8.65
CA LEU A 187 6.87 19.74 8.39
C LEU A 187 6.72 21.28 8.41
N PRO A 188 6.06 21.89 7.42
CA PRO A 188 5.77 23.33 7.47
C PRO A 188 4.98 23.69 8.73
N VAL A 189 5.34 24.82 9.36
CA VAL A 189 4.73 25.26 10.64
C VAL A 189 3.19 25.29 10.56
N ARG A 190 2.62 25.80 9.45
CA ARG A 190 1.17 25.84 9.22
C ARG A 190 0.49 24.47 9.27
N MET A 191 1.16 23.43 8.76
CA MET A 191 0.63 22.06 8.83
C MET A 191 0.74 21.47 10.24
N GLY A 192 1.80 21.81 10.95
CA GLY A 192 1.98 21.38 12.31
C GLY A 192 1.04 22.08 13.29
N GLU A 193 0.76 23.37 13.10
CA GLU A 193 -0.23 24.13 13.84
C GLU A 193 -1.64 23.57 13.66
N PHE A 194 -1.94 22.99 12.51
CA PHE A 194 -3.19 22.26 12.29
C PHE A 194 -3.31 21.01 13.21
N LEU A 195 -2.20 20.35 13.54
CA LEU A 195 -2.18 19.14 14.38
C LEU A 195 -2.15 19.46 15.88
N LEU A 196 -1.36 20.47 16.31
CA LEU A 196 -1.09 20.78 17.71
C LEU A 196 -1.45 22.21 18.10
N GLY A 197 -2.01 23.02 17.19
CA GLY A 197 -2.26 24.44 17.45
C GLY A 197 -0.98 25.24 17.68
N ALA A 198 -1.07 26.34 18.44
CA ALA A 198 0.03 27.26 18.73
C ALA A 198 1.26 26.61 19.42
N THR A 199 1.12 25.40 19.98
CA THR A 199 2.22 24.69 20.62
C THR A 199 3.18 23.99 19.65
N PHE A 200 2.84 23.92 18.37
CA PHE A 200 3.64 23.17 17.40
C PHE A 200 5.04 23.76 17.21
N ALA A 201 5.19 25.07 17.11
CA ALA A 201 6.50 25.70 16.88
C ALA A 201 7.52 25.35 17.99
N ALA A 202 7.09 25.38 19.26
CA ALA A 202 7.93 24.96 20.37
C ALA A 202 8.16 23.44 20.40
N THR A 203 7.17 22.66 19.99
CA THR A 203 7.26 21.20 19.88
C THR A 203 8.24 20.77 18.78
N GLN A 204 8.19 21.42 17.61
CA GLN A 204 9.01 21.10 16.44
C GLN A 204 10.51 21.14 16.77
N GLN A 205 10.95 22.09 17.58
CA GLN A 205 12.37 22.22 17.96
C GLN A 205 12.89 21.05 18.78
N ILE A 206 12.03 20.39 19.56
CA ILE A 206 12.43 19.29 20.45
C ILE A 206 12.13 17.90 19.89
N VAL A 207 11.28 17.79 18.83
CA VAL A 207 10.93 16.52 18.20
C VAL A 207 12.14 15.69 17.80
N PRO A 208 13.23 16.22 17.19
CA PRO A 208 14.41 15.43 16.87
C PRO A 208 15.06 14.80 18.10
N ILE A 209 15.09 15.53 19.23
CA ILE A 209 15.68 15.05 20.48
C ILE A 209 14.83 13.92 21.06
N ILE A 210 13.51 14.09 21.11
CA ILE A 210 12.58 13.04 21.57
C ILE A 210 12.57 11.84 20.62
N ALA A 211 12.72 12.04 19.30
CA ALA A 211 12.86 10.94 18.34
C ALA A 211 14.12 10.10 18.59
N CYS A 212 15.24 10.74 18.95
CA CYS A 212 16.45 10.04 19.40
C CYS A 212 16.20 9.25 20.70
N GLU A 213 15.44 9.82 21.63
CA GLU A 213 15.05 9.11 22.87
C GLU A 213 14.24 7.85 22.55
N TYR A 214 13.23 7.94 21.67
CA TYR A 214 12.45 6.79 21.21
C TYR A 214 13.31 5.73 20.48
N ALA A 215 14.25 6.17 19.64
CA ALA A 215 15.16 5.28 18.91
C ALA A 215 16.07 4.49 19.86
N ILE A 216 16.59 5.12 20.89
CA ILE A 216 17.43 4.47 21.92
C ILE A 216 16.56 3.70 22.92
N GLY A 217 15.40 4.23 23.32
CA GLY A 217 14.44 3.61 24.23
C GLY A 217 13.91 2.27 23.75
N ALA A 218 13.81 2.10 22.44
CA ALA A 218 13.44 0.82 21.82
C ALA A 218 14.38 -0.32 22.27
N TRP A 219 15.65 -0.05 22.56
CA TRP A 219 16.61 -1.05 23.05
C TRP A 219 16.38 -1.42 24.52
N VAL A 220 15.97 -0.47 25.36
CA VAL A 220 15.56 -0.74 26.76
C VAL A 220 14.35 -1.67 26.75
N ILE A 221 13.38 -1.38 25.88
CA ILE A 221 12.19 -2.24 25.69
C ILE A 221 12.58 -3.63 25.22
N ALA A 222 13.51 -3.77 24.26
CA ALA A 222 13.99 -5.06 23.79
C ALA A 222 14.62 -5.90 24.90
N ILE A 223 15.47 -5.29 25.76
CA ILE A 223 16.08 -5.97 26.90
C ILE A 223 14.99 -6.40 27.90
N ALA A 224 14.03 -5.54 28.21
CA ALA A 224 12.92 -5.86 29.11
C ALA A 224 12.06 -7.03 28.56
N ILE A 225 11.75 -7.03 27.27
CA ILE A 225 11.02 -8.14 26.60
C ILE A 225 11.82 -9.44 26.68
N TYR A 226 13.13 -9.39 26.42
CA TYR A 226 14.02 -10.53 26.55
C TYR A 226 13.98 -11.11 27.97
N LEU A 227 14.14 -10.27 29.00
CA LEU A 227 14.10 -10.69 30.40
C LEU A 227 12.74 -11.29 30.79
N ARG A 228 11.63 -10.70 30.30
CA ARG A 228 10.28 -11.22 30.54
C ARG A 228 10.04 -12.56 29.83
N THR A 229 10.55 -12.76 28.62
CA THR A 229 10.40 -14.02 27.87
C THR A 229 11.03 -15.21 28.61
N PHE A 230 12.15 -14.97 29.30
CA PHE A 230 12.86 -16.00 30.07
C PHE A 230 12.55 -15.95 31.59
N ASN A 231 11.44 -15.31 31.96
CA ASN A 231 10.90 -15.23 33.32
C ASN A 231 11.88 -14.61 34.35
N ARG A 232 12.78 -13.72 33.91
CA ARG A 232 13.76 -13.00 34.76
C ARG A 232 13.15 -11.71 35.32
N SER A 233 12.00 -11.82 36.04
CA SER A 233 11.24 -10.66 36.55
C SER A 233 12.01 -9.78 37.51
N GLY A 234 12.95 -10.34 38.26
CA GLY A 234 13.82 -9.58 39.19
C GLY A 234 14.76 -8.62 38.45
N ASP A 235 15.31 -9.11 37.35
CA ASP A 235 16.22 -8.31 36.51
C ASP A 235 15.48 -7.28 35.68
N ALA A 236 14.26 -7.60 35.21
CA ALA A 236 13.38 -6.63 34.54
C ALA A 236 13.02 -5.46 35.47
N LEU A 237 12.69 -5.76 36.73
CA LEU A 237 12.41 -4.72 37.74
C LEU A 237 13.65 -3.88 38.07
N ARG A 238 14.85 -4.49 38.15
CA ARG A 238 16.13 -3.75 38.39
C ARG A 238 16.44 -2.82 37.23
N LEU A 239 16.28 -3.30 35.98
CA LEU A 239 16.48 -2.48 34.79
C LEU A 239 15.53 -1.29 34.79
N LYS A 240 14.24 -1.52 35.10
CA LYS A 240 13.24 -0.45 35.11
C LYS A 240 13.45 0.52 36.27
N GLY A 241 13.72 0.00 37.47
CA GLY A 241 14.04 0.84 38.62
C GLY A 241 15.26 1.72 38.39
N GLY A 242 16.31 1.16 37.80
CA GLY A 242 17.51 1.90 37.38
C GLY A 242 17.17 2.98 36.33
N TYR A 243 16.35 2.65 35.34
CA TYR A 243 15.87 3.61 34.36
C TYR A 243 15.14 4.79 35.00
N VAL A 244 14.18 4.51 35.88
CA VAL A 244 13.39 5.55 36.60
C VAL A 244 14.31 6.47 37.38
N ALA A 245 15.23 5.93 38.18
CA ALA A 245 16.13 6.70 38.99
C ALA A 245 17.01 7.64 38.13
N VAL A 246 17.60 7.09 37.06
CA VAL A 246 18.48 7.87 36.17
C VAL A 246 17.70 8.93 35.41
N VAL A 247 16.51 8.59 34.83
CA VAL A 247 15.68 9.57 34.10
C VAL A 247 15.24 10.72 35.00
N LEU A 248 14.79 10.44 36.22
CA LEU A 248 14.39 11.49 37.14
C LEU A 248 15.57 12.40 37.53
N LEU A 249 16.75 11.80 37.82
CA LEU A 249 17.94 12.58 38.16
C LEU A 249 18.44 13.44 37.01
N THR A 250 18.55 12.89 35.82
CA THR A 250 19.08 13.62 34.65
C THR A 250 18.08 14.63 34.11
N SER A 251 16.78 14.29 34.04
CA SER A 251 15.77 15.22 33.57
C SER A 251 15.53 16.36 34.53
N PHE A 252 15.52 16.08 35.85
CA PHE A 252 15.42 17.13 36.88
C PHE A 252 16.67 18.02 36.91
N GLY A 253 17.86 17.41 36.91
CA GLY A 253 19.12 18.12 36.81
C GLY A 253 19.21 19.03 35.59
N ALA A 254 18.80 18.52 34.42
CA ALA A 254 18.77 19.30 33.20
C ALA A 254 17.67 20.39 33.21
N ALA A 255 16.50 20.11 33.80
CA ALA A 255 15.44 21.11 33.99
C ALA A 255 15.93 22.31 34.83
N VAL A 256 16.66 22.04 35.90
CA VAL A 256 17.22 23.09 36.77
C VAL A 256 18.37 23.87 36.09
N ALA A 257 19.26 23.12 35.39
CA ALA A 257 20.46 23.73 34.79
C ALA A 257 20.14 24.54 33.51
N PHE A 258 19.30 24.01 32.63
CA PHE A 258 19.05 24.62 31.31
C PHE A 258 17.75 25.44 31.25
N ARG A 259 16.76 25.14 32.08
CA ARG A 259 15.44 25.78 32.13
C ARG A 259 14.72 25.86 30.77
N THR A 260 14.94 24.85 29.90
CA THR A 260 14.37 24.77 28.56
C THR A 260 13.75 23.38 28.29
N ALA A 261 12.81 23.31 27.37
CA ALA A 261 12.22 22.04 26.91
C ALA A 261 13.28 21.10 26.33
N ALA A 262 14.23 21.65 25.57
CA ALA A 262 15.34 20.89 24.99
C ALA A 262 16.24 20.29 26.06
N GLY A 263 16.47 21.02 27.16
CA GLY A 263 17.25 20.53 28.30
C GLY A 263 16.61 19.30 28.95
N VAL A 264 15.29 19.35 29.22
CA VAL A 264 14.54 18.20 29.75
C VAL A 264 14.63 16.99 28.78
N ALA A 265 14.41 17.20 27.48
CA ALA A 265 14.50 16.18 26.47
C ALA A 265 15.90 15.56 26.36
N LEU A 266 16.96 16.38 26.44
CA LEU A 266 18.35 15.88 26.46
C LEU A 266 18.65 15.06 27.71
N GLY A 267 18.10 15.46 28.88
CA GLY A 267 18.17 14.68 30.11
C GLY A 267 17.55 13.27 29.95
N MET A 268 16.40 13.19 29.26
CA MET A 268 15.76 11.91 28.94
C MET A 268 16.64 11.06 28.00
N VAL A 269 17.18 11.65 26.94
CA VAL A 269 18.08 10.95 25.99
C VAL A 269 19.32 10.41 26.71
N ALA A 270 19.96 11.21 27.54
CA ALA A 270 21.15 10.82 28.29
C ALA A 270 20.86 9.65 29.24
N ALA A 271 19.73 9.69 29.96
CA ALA A 271 19.30 8.59 30.80
C ALA A 271 19.04 7.30 30.00
N THR A 272 18.29 7.41 28.93
CA THR A 272 17.93 6.27 28.08
C THR A 272 19.17 5.66 27.45
N ALA A 273 20.13 6.47 26.98
CA ALA A 273 21.41 6.00 26.45
C ALA A 273 22.27 5.29 27.53
N PHE A 274 22.36 5.87 28.72
CA PHE A 274 23.09 5.27 29.83
C PHE A 274 22.51 3.91 30.24
N VAL A 275 21.19 3.85 30.44
CA VAL A 275 20.52 2.62 30.86
C VAL A 275 20.53 1.56 29.76
N THR A 276 20.43 1.94 28.49
CA THR A 276 20.60 1.02 27.35
C THR A 276 21.99 0.40 27.39
N THR A 277 23.02 1.21 27.51
CA THR A 277 24.43 0.74 27.55
C THR A 277 24.67 -0.17 28.73
N MET A 278 24.26 0.24 29.95
CA MET A 278 24.40 -0.57 31.15
C MET A 278 23.59 -1.86 31.07
N GLY A 279 22.36 -1.80 30.54
CA GLY A 279 21.51 -2.97 30.33
C GLY A 279 22.11 -3.97 29.35
N LEU A 280 22.67 -3.50 28.25
CA LEU A 280 23.37 -4.36 27.31
C LEU A 280 24.62 -4.99 27.92
N LEU A 281 25.41 -4.24 28.68
CA LEU A 281 26.62 -4.74 29.34
C LEU A 281 26.32 -5.70 30.47
N TRP A 282 25.33 -5.42 31.31
CA TRP A 282 24.99 -6.20 32.51
C TRP A 282 24.31 -7.50 32.19
N PHE A 283 23.28 -7.48 31.31
CA PHE A 283 22.47 -8.65 31.02
C PHE A 283 23.01 -9.47 29.86
N ARG A 284 23.92 -8.95 29.04
CA ARG A 284 24.60 -9.63 27.91
C ARG A 284 23.68 -10.58 27.11
N PRO A 285 22.52 -10.16 26.62
CA PRO A 285 21.54 -11.07 26.00
C PRO A 285 22.12 -11.79 24.76
N TRP A 286 23.18 -11.25 24.15
CA TRP A 286 23.89 -11.88 23.01
C TRP A 286 24.89 -12.95 23.44
N ALA A 287 25.34 -12.96 24.71
CA ALA A 287 26.36 -13.88 25.21
C ALA A 287 25.77 -15.14 25.84
N GLU A 288 24.47 -15.20 26.07
CA GLU A 288 23.75 -16.36 26.56
C GLU A 288 23.56 -17.37 25.41
N GLY A 289 24.70 -17.84 24.82
CA GLY A 289 24.74 -19.03 24.01
C GLY A 289 24.55 -20.24 24.87
N ASP A 290 23.86 -21.26 24.40
CA ASP A 290 23.69 -22.63 24.94
C ASP A 290 23.97 -22.81 26.44
N VAL A 291 23.23 -22.13 27.31
CA VAL A 291 23.18 -22.57 28.73
C VAL A 291 22.36 -23.85 28.73
N PRO A 292 22.95 -24.97 29.15
CA PRO A 292 22.20 -26.21 29.27
C PRO A 292 20.99 -25.96 30.16
N ASP A 293 19.83 -26.41 29.70
CA ASP A 293 18.55 -26.32 30.39
C ASP A 293 18.70 -26.84 31.85
N ARG A 294 18.79 -25.90 32.80
CA ARG A 294 18.81 -26.20 34.24
C ARG A 294 17.42 -26.39 34.82
N SER A 295 16.43 -26.70 34.00
CA SER A 295 15.17 -27.24 34.53
C SER A 295 15.46 -28.64 35.11
N PRO A 296 15.00 -28.95 36.33
CA PRO A 296 15.18 -30.30 36.88
C PRO A 296 14.30 -31.25 36.03
N ARG A 297 14.96 -31.95 35.10
CA ARG A 297 14.35 -33.06 34.40
C ARG A 297 14.01 -34.13 35.42
N VAL A 298 12.73 -34.22 35.79
CA VAL A 298 12.19 -35.42 36.42
C VAL A 298 12.37 -36.57 35.41
N ARG A 299 13.48 -37.28 35.52
CA ARG A 299 13.73 -38.52 34.78
C ARG A 299 12.76 -39.57 35.30
N ARG A 300 11.59 -39.73 34.65
CA ARG A 300 10.84 -40.98 34.77
C ARG A 300 11.55 -42.04 33.92
N PRO A 301 11.77 -43.28 34.45
CA PRO A 301 12.34 -44.36 33.66
C PRO A 301 11.40 -44.69 32.49
N VAL A 302 11.89 -44.64 31.26
CA VAL A 302 11.13 -44.95 30.06
C VAL A 302 11.18 -46.44 29.79
N ASP A 303 10.04 -47.11 29.89
CA ASP A 303 9.83 -48.51 29.51
C ASP A 303 10.18 -48.75 28.03
N PRO A 304 11.04 -49.72 27.68
CA PRO A 304 11.47 -49.99 26.31
C PRO A 304 10.34 -50.32 25.32
N LYS A 305 9.20 -50.83 25.78
CA LYS A 305 8.01 -51.14 24.97
C LYS A 305 7.27 -49.90 24.48
N ARG A 306 7.55 -48.72 25.03
CA ARG A 306 6.96 -47.44 24.60
C ARG A 306 7.70 -46.77 23.40
N LYS A 307 8.86 -47.23 22.98
CA LYS A 307 9.63 -46.60 21.88
C LYS A 307 8.94 -46.75 20.51
N VAL A 308 8.27 -47.86 20.26
CA VAL A 308 7.59 -48.11 18.97
C VAL A 308 6.31 -47.27 18.85
N LEU A 309 5.58 -47.10 19.96
CA LEU A 309 4.36 -46.28 19.97
C LEU A 309 4.66 -44.78 19.86
N ILE A 310 5.83 -44.33 20.31
CA ILE A 310 6.25 -42.93 20.24
C ILE A 310 6.69 -42.52 18.81
N LEU A 311 7.21 -43.48 18.03
CA LEU A 311 7.58 -43.20 16.62
C LEU A 311 6.38 -43.03 15.70
N THR A 312 5.31 -43.82 15.91
CA THR A 312 4.04 -43.67 15.16
C THR A 312 3.24 -42.48 15.66
N ALA A 313 3.20 -42.22 16.97
CA ALA A 313 2.56 -41.00 17.52
C ALA A 313 3.30 -39.72 17.10
N ASN A 314 4.62 -39.74 16.95
CA ASN A 314 5.39 -38.57 16.47
C ASN A 314 5.18 -38.25 14.99
N SER A 315 4.84 -39.23 14.14
CA SER A 315 4.52 -38.95 12.73
C SER A 315 3.13 -38.35 12.58
N VAL A 316 2.15 -38.83 13.35
CA VAL A 316 0.80 -38.26 13.39
C VAL A 316 0.82 -36.89 14.07
N ALA A 317 1.54 -36.74 15.19
CA ALA A 317 1.72 -35.44 15.85
C ALA A 317 2.48 -34.40 14.99
N ARG A 318 3.43 -34.83 14.12
CA ARG A 318 4.05 -33.92 13.16
C ARG A 318 3.13 -33.48 12.04
N SER A 319 2.24 -34.36 11.56
CA SER A 319 1.24 -33.96 10.55
C SER A 319 0.17 -33.07 11.14
N GLU A 320 -0.31 -33.32 12.36
CA GLU A 320 -1.24 -32.42 13.06
C GLU A 320 -0.58 -31.11 13.47
N LEU A 321 0.73 -31.14 13.85
CA LEU A 321 1.49 -29.93 14.15
C LEU A 321 1.70 -29.07 12.91
N SER A 322 1.95 -29.68 11.73
CA SER A 322 2.11 -28.96 10.46
C SER A 322 0.79 -28.34 10.00
N THR A 323 -0.33 -29.05 10.15
CA THR A 323 -1.67 -28.51 9.81
C THR A 323 -2.11 -27.42 10.79
N THR A 324 -1.83 -27.56 12.09
CA THR A 324 -2.10 -26.51 13.09
C THR A 324 -1.17 -25.31 12.93
N VAL A 325 0.08 -25.46 12.58
CA VAL A 325 1.01 -24.34 12.28
C VAL A 325 0.58 -23.61 11.01
N ALA A 326 0.20 -24.34 9.97
CA ALA A 326 -0.33 -23.75 8.72
C ALA A 326 -1.66 -23.01 8.96
N ALA A 327 -2.58 -23.57 9.72
CA ALA A 327 -3.84 -22.91 10.10
C ALA A 327 -3.61 -21.64 10.95
N ARG A 328 -2.61 -21.66 11.82
CA ARG A 328 -2.23 -20.50 12.66
C ARG A 328 -1.49 -19.40 11.88
N LEU A 329 -0.63 -19.77 10.95
CA LEU A 329 -0.03 -18.81 10.01
C LEU A 329 -1.11 -18.15 9.14
N ALA A 330 -2.09 -18.93 8.67
CA ALA A 330 -3.23 -18.41 7.92
C ALA A 330 -4.09 -17.44 8.76
N SER A 331 -4.36 -17.76 10.03
CA SER A 331 -5.12 -16.87 10.91
C SER A 331 -4.39 -15.55 11.21
N ARG A 332 -3.06 -15.58 11.34
CA ARG A 332 -2.23 -14.37 11.53
C ARG A 332 -2.20 -13.47 10.32
N VAL A 333 -2.09 -14.06 9.14
CA VAL A 333 -2.16 -13.31 7.88
C VAL A 333 -3.54 -12.65 7.77
N GLN A 334 -4.61 -13.33 8.17
CA GLN A 334 -5.95 -12.75 8.19
C GLN A 334 -6.08 -11.59 9.18
N THR A 335 -5.55 -11.71 10.40
CA THR A 335 -5.64 -10.65 11.42
C THR A 335 -4.88 -9.41 11.02
N SER A 336 -3.64 -9.56 10.54
CA SER A 336 -2.85 -8.41 10.05
C SER A 336 -3.50 -7.74 8.84
N SER A 337 -4.13 -8.51 7.97
CA SER A 337 -4.88 -8.01 6.83
C SER A 337 -6.11 -7.21 7.25
N ALA A 338 -6.87 -7.69 8.23
CA ALA A 338 -8.05 -7.00 8.76
C ALA A 338 -7.68 -5.65 9.40
N LEU A 339 -6.63 -5.62 10.22
CA LEU A 339 -6.13 -4.39 10.84
C LEU A 339 -5.69 -3.37 9.80
N LEU A 340 -4.90 -3.78 8.82
CA LEU A 340 -4.46 -2.88 7.75
C LEU A 340 -5.63 -2.37 6.90
N THR A 341 -6.64 -3.20 6.66
CA THR A 341 -7.87 -2.78 5.96
C THR A 341 -8.62 -1.72 6.75
N LEU A 342 -8.78 -1.92 8.07
CA LEU A 342 -9.46 -0.96 8.94
C LEU A 342 -8.70 0.37 9.02
N TRP A 343 -7.38 0.33 9.19
CA TRP A 343 -6.54 1.53 9.23
C TRP A 343 -6.55 2.29 7.89
N ALA A 344 -6.35 1.59 6.79
CA ALA A 344 -6.42 2.21 5.46
C ALA A 344 -7.83 2.76 5.19
N GLY A 345 -8.88 2.03 5.59
CA GLY A 345 -10.26 2.50 5.47
C GLY A 345 -10.52 3.75 6.32
N ALA A 346 -10.07 3.77 7.56
CA ALA A 346 -10.22 4.95 8.42
C ALA A 346 -9.50 6.18 7.82
N ILE A 347 -8.30 6.01 7.28
CA ILE A 347 -7.56 7.10 6.63
C ILE A 347 -8.28 7.59 5.37
N LEU A 348 -8.66 6.67 4.48
CA LEU A 348 -9.19 7.04 3.16
C LEU A 348 -10.67 7.48 3.22
N VAL A 349 -11.49 6.86 4.07
CA VAL A 349 -12.93 7.12 4.10
C VAL A 349 -13.31 8.17 5.13
N ILE A 350 -12.55 8.30 6.22
CA ILE A 350 -12.90 9.18 7.32
C ILE A 350 -11.92 10.34 7.44
N LEU A 351 -10.66 10.06 7.77
CA LEU A 351 -9.69 11.10 8.16
C LEU A 351 -9.29 12.01 7.00
N GLY A 352 -9.03 11.45 5.82
CA GLY A 352 -8.67 12.23 4.64
C GLY A 352 -9.78 13.18 4.19
N PRO A 353 -11.01 12.69 3.94
CA PRO A 353 -12.16 13.56 3.63
C PRO A 353 -12.46 14.58 4.73
N ALA A 354 -12.38 14.20 6.01
CA ALA A 354 -12.59 15.12 7.13
C ALA A 354 -11.55 16.25 7.18
N ALA A 355 -10.27 15.93 6.89
CA ALA A 355 -9.23 16.95 6.78
C ALA A 355 -9.52 17.95 5.66
N ILE A 356 -9.99 17.47 4.50
CA ILE A 356 -10.42 18.33 3.38
C ILE A 356 -11.61 19.20 3.80
N ILE A 357 -12.63 18.60 4.43
CA ILE A 357 -13.82 19.29 4.91
C ILE A 357 -13.44 20.40 5.90
N ARG A 358 -12.54 20.12 6.81
CA ARG A 358 -12.04 21.12 7.79
C ARG A 358 -11.25 22.24 7.12
N TYR A 359 -10.38 21.88 6.19
CA TYR A 359 -9.55 22.84 5.44
C TYR A 359 -10.40 23.81 4.61
N THR A 360 -11.44 23.32 3.93
CA THR A 360 -12.31 24.10 3.03
C THR A 360 -13.34 24.95 3.77
N GLY A 361 -13.42 24.90 5.10
CA GLY A 361 -14.35 25.71 5.90
C GLY A 361 -15.82 25.29 5.74
N VAL A 362 -16.74 26.26 5.98
CA VAL A 362 -18.19 26.05 5.87
C VAL A 362 -18.60 26.36 4.44
N PRO A 363 -19.19 25.41 3.69
CA PRO A 363 -19.63 25.64 2.33
C PRO A 363 -21.00 26.34 2.27
N ASP A 364 -21.22 27.10 1.20
CA ASP A 364 -22.49 27.80 0.95
C ASP A 364 -23.67 26.87 0.65
N ASN A 365 -23.38 25.64 0.24
CA ASN A 365 -24.36 24.65 -0.17
C ASN A 365 -23.99 23.22 0.31
N ARG A 366 -24.94 22.29 0.17
CA ARG A 366 -24.75 20.88 0.53
C ARG A 366 -24.47 19.94 -0.66
N LEU A 367 -24.21 20.48 -1.84
CA LEU A 367 -24.02 19.68 -3.05
C LEU A 367 -22.76 18.79 -2.99
N TRP A 368 -21.76 19.17 -2.20
CA TRP A 368 -20.56 18.36 -1.95
C TRP A 368 -20.86 16.97 -1.35
N LEU A 369 -22.02 16.79 -0.70
CA LEU A 369 -22.44 15.50 -0.15
C LEU A 369 -22.55 14.41 -1.22
N TRP A 370 -22.81 14.79 -2.48
CA TRP A 370 -22.87 13.87 -3.60
C TRP A 370 -21.52 13.20 -3.94
N SER A 371 -20.38 13.74 -3.50
CA SER A 371 -19.06 13.12 -3.67
C SER A 371 -18.80 12.00 -2.69
N LEU A 372 -19.44 12.01 -1.50
CA LEU A 372 -19.19 11.05 -0.42
C LEU A 372 -19.44 9.59 -0.80
N PRO A 373 -20.50 9.21 -1.53
CA PRO A 373 -20.71 7.81 -1.93
C PRO A 373 -19.53 7.24 -2.73
N VAL A 374 -18.94 8.03 -3.64
CA VAL A 374 -17.76 7.59 -4.43
C VAL A 374 -16.54 7.48 -3.53
N ILE A 375 -16.32 8.42 -2.63
CA ILE A 375 -15.21 8.38 -1.64
C ILE A 375 -15.31 7.13 -0.77
N VAL A 376 -16.49 6.85 -0.23
CA VAL A 376 -16.72 5.67 0.62
C VAL A 376 -16.48 4.38 -0.17
N LEU A 377 -17.06 4.27 -1.34
CA LEU A 377 -16.97 3.07 -2.16
C LEU A 377 -15.53 2.83 -2.63
N ALA A 378 -14.90 3.83 -3.25
CA ALA A 378 -13.56 3.71 -3.79
C ALA A 378 -12.51 3.60 -2.68
N GLY A 379 -12.62 4.41 -1.62
CA GLY A 379 -11.73 4.37 -0.46
C GLY A 379 -11.79 3.02 0.27
N ALA A 380 -12.99 2.48 0.51
CA ALA A 380 -13.15 1.17 1.16
C ALA A 380 -12.58 0.02 0.30
N ARG A 381 -12.82 0.04 -1.02
CA ARG A 381 -12.27 -0.99 -1.93
C ARG A 381 -10.76 -0.90 -2.04
N PHE A 382 -10.20 0.30 -2.14
CA PHE A 382 -8.75 0.49 -2.17
C PHE A 382 -8.10 0.08 -0.83
N ALA A 383 -8.73 0.42 0.30
CA ALA A 383 -8.31 -0.03 1.63
C ALA A 383 -8.34 -1.56 1.76
N TRP A 384 -9.36 -2.21 1.19
CA TRP A 384 -9.44 -3.66 1.12
C TRP A 384 -8.26 -4.27 0.36
N LEU A 385 -7.90 -3.73 -0.80
CA LEU A 385 -6.76 -4.20 -1.61
C LEU A 385 -5.44 -4.06 -0.86
N ILE A 386 -5.20 -2.92 -0.20
CA ILE A 386 -4.01 -2.72 0.65
C ILE A 386 -4.02 -3.72 1.82
N GLY A 387 -5.14 -3.84 2.51
CA GLY A 387 -5.25 -4.67 3.71
C GLY A 387 -5.06 -6.15 3.43
N THR A 388 -5.74 -6.70 2.42
CA THR A 388 -5.60 -8.11 2.02
C THR A 388 -4.28 -8.38 1.33
N GLY A 389 -3.72 -7.40 0.63
CA GLY A 389 -2.54 -7.55 -0.21
C GLY A 389 -2.82 -8.40 -1.45
N GLU A 390 -4.08 -8.43 -1.91
CA GLU A 390 -4.46 -9.04 -3.18
C GLU A 390 -3.83 -8.25 -4.33
N ARG A 391 -3.00 -8.89 -5.15
CA ARG A 391 -2.20 -8.24 -6.21
C ARG A 391 -3.04 -7.96 -7.46
N ARG A 392 -4.13 -7.21 -7.28
CA ARG A 392 -5.10 -6.83 -8.31
C ARG A 392 -4.73 -5.47 -8.89
N LEU A 393 -3.95 -5.47 -9.95
CA LEU A 393 -3.37 -4.24 -10.51
C LEU A 393 -4.41 -3.38 -11.22
N PHE A 394 -5.37 -3.98 -11.94
CA PHE A 394 -6.42 -3.24 -12.63
C PHE A 394 -7.42 -2.63 -11.64
N GLU A 395 -7.89 -3.41 -10.65
CA GLU A 395 -8.76 -2.86 -9.61
C GLU A 395 -8.06 -1.75 -8.83
N MET A 396 -6.77 -1.89 -8.52
CA MET A 396 -5.98 -0.86 -7.85
C MET A 396 -6.02 0.47 -8.62
N MET A 397 -5.79 0.43 -9.94
CA MET A 397 -5.80 1.63 -10.78
C MET A 397 -7.20 2.24 -10.90
N PHE A 398 -8.23 1.40 -11.07
CA PHE A 398 -9.62 1.86 -11.15
C PHE A 398 -10.06 2.60 -9.88
N TRP A 399 -9.85 1.97 -8.72
CA TRP A 399 -10.30 2.55 -7.46
C TRP A 399 -9.44 3.75 -7.02
N ALA A 400 -8.15 3.79 -7.36
CA ALA A 400 -7.32 4.98 -7.16
C ALA A 400 -7.81 6.16 -8.01
N PHE A 401 -8.15 5.91 -9.28
CA PHE A 401 -8.73 6.93 -10.16
C PHE A 401 -10.07 7.43 -9.62
N ALA A 402 -11.01 6.53 -9.34
CA ALA A 402 -12.32 6.89 -8.82
C ALA A 402 -12.21 7.69 -7.51
N TYR A 403 -11.34 7.28 -6.61
CA TYR A 403 -11.12 7.97 -5.33
C TYR A 403 -10.58 9.39 -5.52
N ALA A 404 -9.52 9.56 -6.33
CA ALA A 404 -8.87 10.85 -6.49
C ALA A 404 -9.68 11.81 -7.38
N PHE A 405 -10.11 11.35 -8.58
CA PHE A 405 -10.67 12.21 -9.62
C PHE A 405 -12.20 12.35 -9.55
N LEU A 406 -12.91 11.34 -9.06
CA LEU A 406 -14.37 11.35 -8.95
C LEU A 406 -14.88 11.43 -7.51
N GLY A 407 -13.99 11.33 -6.53
CA GLY A 407 -14.27 11.45 -5.11
C GLY A 407 -13.70 12.71 -4.48
N LEU A 408 -12.36 12.75 -4.25
CA LEU A 408 -11.73 13.85 -3.52
C LEU A 408 -11.72 15.18 -4.30
N ALA A 409 -11.44 15.15 -5.61
CA ALA A 409 -11.43 16.37 -6.39
C ALA A 409 -12.82 17.06 -6.41
N PRO A 410 -13.95 16.36 -6.69
CA PRO A 410 -15.28 16.96 -6.56
C PRO A 410 -15.59 17.43 -5.14
N LEU A 411 -15.12 16.73 -4.09
CA LEU A 411 -15.31 17.19 -2.72
C LEU A 411 -14.75 18.58 -2.51
N VAL A 412 -13.51 18.84 -2.96
CA VAL A 412 -12.86 20.16 -2.85
C VAL A 412 -13.56 21.18 -3.74
N GLN A 413 -13.78 20.84 -5.03
CA GLN A 413 -14.37 21.73 -6.03
C GLN A 413 -15.77 22.20 -5.62
N LEU A 414 -16.61 21.30 -5.12
CA LEU A 414 -17.99 21.62 -4.72
C LEU A 414 -18.05 22.39 -3.38
N ARG A 415 -17.13 22.13 -2.46
CA ARG A 415 -17.08 22.85 -1.18
C ARG A 415 -16.58 24.28 -1.31
N LEU A 416 -15.61 24.50 -2.18
CA LEU A 416 -15.07 25.82 -2.47
C LEU A 416 -15.85 26.55 -3.56
N ASN A 417 -16.78 25.84 -4.22
CA ASN A 417 -17.52 26.32 -5.42
C ASN A 417 -16.56 26.84 -6.50
N LEU A 418 -15.41 26.18 -6.63
CA LEU A 418 -14.36 26.48 -7.58
C LEU A 418 -14.11 25.25 -8.44
N PHE A 419 -14.27 25.41 -9.74
CA PHE A 419 -13.90 24.41 -10.72
C PHE A 419 -12.60 24.83 -11.41
N PRO A 420 -11.86 23.91 -12.05
CA PRO A 420 -10.72 24.27 -12.85
C PRO A 420 -11.03 25.42 -13.81
N ASP A 421 -10.18 26.45 -13.88
CA ASP A 421 -10.38 27.66 -14.71
C ASP A 421 -10.64 27.38 -16.19
N THR A 422 -10.24 26.20 -16.64
CA THR A 422 -10.50 25.68 -17.98
C THR A 422 -11.97 25.31 -18.24
N ILE A 423 -12.82 25.32 -17.22
CA ILE A 423 -14.21 24.90 -17.36
C ILE A 423 -15.11 26.12 -17.38
N PRO A 424 -15.88 26.39 -18.48
CA PRO A 424 -16.91 27.42 -18.48
C PRO A 424 -17.89 27.19 -17.33
N ARG A 425 -18.49 28.25 -16.80
CA ARG A 425 -19.45 28.17 -15.67
C ARG A 425 -20.35 26.95 -15.80
N ILE A 426 -20.24 26.06 -14.83
CA ILE A 426 -21.08 24.86 -14.78
C ILE A 426 -22.39 25.23 -14.11
N ASP A 427 -23.48 24.79 -14.71
CA ASP A 427 -24.80 24.90 -14.09
C ASP A 427 -24.88 23.94 -12.89
N HIS A 428 -25.18 24.47 -11.71
CA HIS A 428 -25.32 23.71 -10.48
C HIS A 428 -26.41 22.63 -10.56
N SER A 429 -27.42 22.79 -11.46
CA SER A 429 -28.43 21.75 -11.70
C SER A 429 -27.85 20.45 -12.25
N LEU A 430 -26.68 20.48 -12.89
CA LEU A 430 -26.00 19.32 -13.46
C LEU A 430 -25.18 18.52 -12.44
N ILE A 431 -24.90 19.09 -11.24
CA ILE A 431 -24.07 18.44 -10.22
C ILE A 431 -24.67 17.10 -9.79
N GLY A 432 -25.98 17.06 -9.57
CA GLY A 432 -26.67 15.82 -9.17
C GLY A 432 -26.53 14.70 -10.21
N VAL A 433 -26.72 15.03 -11.49
CA VAL A 433 -26.64 14.03 -12.57
C VAL A 433 -25.20 13.61 -12.85
N GLY A 434 -24.23 14.54 -12.81
CA GLY A 434 -22.81 14.22 -12.94
C GLY A 434 -22.34 13.26 -11.83
N SER A 435 -22.77 13.53 -10.59
CA SER A 435 -22.50 12.66 -9.45
C SER A 435 -23.17 11.29 -9.59
N LEU A 436 -24.41 11.24 -10.08
CA LEU A 436 -25.14 10.00 -10.31
C LEU A 436 -24.45 9.14 -11.38
N ILE A 437 -23.95 9.74 -12.47
CA ILE A 437 -23.12 9.03 -13.47
C ILE A 437 -21.89 8.41 -12.82
N ALA A 438 -21.17 9.15 -11.98
CA ALA A 438 -20.00 8.64 -11.27
C ALA A 438 -20.36 7.48 -10.34
N ILE A 439 -21.39 7.63 -9.50
CA ILE A 439 -21.84 6.61 -8.53
C ILE A 439 -22.32 5.34 -9.25
N VAL A 440 -23.20 5.47 -10.23
CA VAL A 440 -23.77 4.34 -10.97
C VAL A 440 -22.67 3.56 -11.68
N GLY A 441 -21.72 4.24 -12.33
CA GLY A 441 -20.59 3.57 -12.98
C GLY A 441 -19.70 2.82 -11.99
N CYS A 442 -19.37 3.42 -10.85
CA CYS A 442 -18.60 2.73 -9.80
C CYS A 442 -19.34 1.54 -9.20
N CYS A 443 -20.64 1.65 -8.95
CA CYS A 443 -21.48 0.55 -8.46
C CYS A 443 -21.58 -0.59 -9.50
N ALA A 444 -21.80 -0.26 -10.75
CA ALA A 444 -21.87 -1.25 -11.84
C ALA A 444 -20.54 -2.02 -11.99
N PHE A 445 -19.41 -1.31 -11.92
CA PHE A 445 -18.09 -1.93 -11.92
C PHE A 445 -17.91 -2.90 -10.74
N LEU A 446 -18.27 -2.48 -9.52
CA LEU A 446 -18.19 -3.34 -8.34
C LEU A 446 -19.06 -4.58 -8.47
N LEU A 447 -20.29 -4.43 -8.95
CA LEU A 447 -21.20 -5.56 -9.19
C LEU A 447 -20.65 -6.55 -10.20
N GLY A 448 -20.01 -6.07 -11.26
CA GLY A 448 -19.32 -6.92 -12.23
C GLY A 448 -18.18 -7.73 -11.61
N ALA A 449 -17.34 -7.09 -10.80
CA ALA A 449 -16.24 -7.74 -10.08
C ALA A 449 -16.76 -8.79 -9.07
N LEU A 450 -17.84 -8.49 -8.35
CA LEU A 450 -18.47 -9.42 -7.41
C LEU A 450 -19.13 -10.60 -8.12
N ALA A 451 -19.74 -10.39 -9.28
CA ALA A 451 -20.34 -11.45 -10.10
C ALA A 451 -19.29 -12.47 -10.57
N ASP A 452 -18.11 -12.01 -11.04
CA ASP A 452 -17.00 -12.90 -11.38
C ASP A 452 -16.52 -13.70 -10.16
N ASN A 453 -16.37 -13.06 -9.01
CA ASN A 453 -15.96 -13.74 -7.80
C ASN A 453 -16.95 -14.85 -7.38
N ALA A 454 -18.25 -14.59 -7.47
CA ALA A 454 -19.30 -15.58 -7.19
C ALA A 454 -19.27 -16.77 -8.16
N MET A 455 -19.00 -16.51 -9.47
CA MET A 455 -18.84 -17.56 -10.46
C MET A 455 -17.57 -18.41 -10.23
N LEU A 456 -16.45 -17.79 -9.86
CA LEU A 456 -15.20 -18.47 -9.51
C LEU A 456 -15.37 -19.37 -8.29
N LEU A 457 -16.11 -18.94 -7.27
CA LEU A 457 -16.40 -19.75 -6.09
C LEU A 457 -17.21 -21.00 -6.42
N ARG A 458 -18.19 -20.91 -7.34
CA ARG A 458 -18.99 -22.04 -7.84
C ARG A 458 -18.18 -22.98 -8.75
N GLY A 459 -17.19 -22.44 -9.48
CA GLY A 459 -16.36 -23.20 -10.44
C GLY A 459 -15.12 -23.87 -9.83
N LYS A 460 -14.73 -23.58 -8.58
CA LYS A 460 -13.51 -24.14 -7.95
C LYS A 460 -13.46 -25.66 -7.93
N ALA A 461 -14.61 -26.34 -7.89
CA ALA A 461 -14.69 -27.79 -7.95
C ALA A 461 -14.31 -28.37 -9.33
N ARG A 462 -14.49 -27.60 -10.44
CA ARG A 462 -14.10 -28.01 -11.81
C ARG A 462 -12.64 -27.70 -12.15
N LEU A 463 -12.11 -26.59 -11.63
CA LEU A 463 -10.75 -26.10 -11.95
C LEU A 463 -9.63 -26.89 -11.23
N ALA A 464 -9.91 -27.54 -10.11
CA ALA A 464 -8.96 -28.43 -9.43
C ALA A 464 -8.55 -29.64 -10.31
N ARG A 465 -9.37 -30.01 -11.29
CA ARG A 465 -9.07 -31.09 -12.27
C ARG A 465 -8.21 -30.65 -13.47
N GLN A 466 -8.00 -29.34 -13.69
CA GLN A 466 -7.22 -28.81 -14.82
C GLN A 466 -5.84 -28.26 -14.40
N ALA A 467 -5.39 -28.50 -13.17
CA ALA A 467 -4.11 -28.01 -12.65
C ALA A 467 -2.85 -28.66 -13.24
N GLY A 468 -2.97 -29.44 -14.30
CA GLY A 468 -1.85 -30.10 -14.99
C GLY A 468 -1.30 -29.38 -16.23
N GLN A 469 -1.62 -28.10 -16.45
CA GLN A 469 -1.01 -27.36 -17.57
C GLN A 469 0.46 -27.04 -17.28
N THR A 470 1.35 -27.70 -17.98
CA THR A 470 2.80 -27.44 -18.02
C THR A 470 3.05 -25.95 -18.29
N SER A 471 3.65 -25.28 -17.30
CA SER A 471 4.06 -23.88 -17.44
C SER A 471 5.17 -23.79 -18.48
N ARG A 472 4.93 -23.08 -19.58
CA ARG A 472 5.94 -22.82 -20.61
C ARG A 472 7.18 -22.19 -19.99
N MET A 473 8.37 -22.70 -20.32
CA MET A 473 9.62 -22.21 -19.75
C MET A 473 9.97 -20.81 -20.27
N PHE A 474 9.77 -20.56 -21.57
CA PHE A 474 9.96 -19.28 -22.22
C PHE A 474 8.64 -18.75 -22.78
N THR A 475 8.30 -17.52 -22.43
CA THR A 475 7.08 -16.84 -22.93
C THR A 475 7.43 -15.78 -23.97
N ILE A 476 8.71 -15.42 -24.12
CA ILE A 476 9.25 -14.40 -25.01
C ILE A 476 10.19 -15.06 -26.01
N ASP A 477 10.01 -14.76 -27.29
CA ASP A 477 10.90 -15.16 -28.36
C ASP A 477 12.12 -14.24 -28.41
N ARG A 478 13.33 -14.83 -28.33
CA ARG A 478 14.59 -14.08 -28.31
C ARG A 478 14.81 -13.27 -29.57
N THR A 479 14.57 -13.86 -30.75
CA THR A 479 14.82 -13.20 -32.04
C THR A 479 13.89 -12.01 -32.22
N ARG A 480 12.60 -12.21 -31.97
CA ARG A 480 11.59 -11.13 -32.05
C ARG A 480 11.86 -10.03 -31.03
N LEU A 481 12.32 -10.40 -29.83
CA LEU A 481 12.72 -9.42 -28.81
C LEU A 481 13.89 -8.54 -29.29
N LEU A 482 14.95 -9.14 -29.85
CA LEU A 482 16.09 -8.39 -30.37
C LEU A 482 15.71 -7.51 -31.56
N LEU A 483 14.82 -7.99 -32.44
CA LEU A 483 14.27 -7.19 -33.54
C LEU A 483 13.47 -5.98 -33.02
N LEU A 484 12.59 -6.20 -32.03
CA LEU A 484 11.84 -5.09 -31.43
C LEU A 484 12.77 -4.08 -30.75
N VAL A 485 13.77 -4.55 -30.01
CA VAL A 485 14.73 -3.66 -29.32
C VAL A 485 15.56 -2.86 -30.33
N GLY A 486 16.06 -3.49 -31.38
CA GLY A 486 16.75 -2.81 -32.48
C GLY A 486 15.88 -1.76 -33.15
N PHE A 487 14.63 -2.11 -33.48
CA PHE A 487 13.63 -1.20 -34.03
C PHE A 487 13.35 -0.03 -33.08
N ALA A 488 13.15 -0.30 -31.78
CA ALA A 488 12.90 0.73 -30.78
C ALA A 488 14.07 1.73 -30.66
N ILE A 489 15.31 1.23 -30.65
CA ILE A 489 16.52 2.09 -30.58
C ILE A 489 16.63 2.94 -31.86
N LEU A 490 16.48 2.37 -33.04
CA LEU A 490 16.55 3.10 -34.31
C LEU A 490 15.47 4.16 -34.41
N LEU A 491 14.23 3.80 -34.11
CA LEU A 491 13.10 4.72 -34.18
C LEU A 491 13.22 5.84 -33.15
N ASN A 492 13.71 5.53 -31.93
CA ASN A 492 13.94 6.54 -30.91
C ASN A 492 15.11 7.47 -31.26
N THR A 493 16.18 6.94 -31.86
CA THR A 493 17.29 7.75 -32.37
C THR A 493 16.81 8.72 -33.44
N TYR A 494 15.99 8.25 -34.38
CA TYR A 494 15.33 9.11 -35.36
C TYR A 494 14.46 10.18 -34.69
N TYR A 495 13.61 9.77 -33.74
CA TYR A 495 12.76 10.70 -32.99
C TYR A 495 13.60 11.80 -32.30
N LEU A 496 14.64 11.41 -31.54
CA LEU A 496 15.48 12.33 -30.79
C LEU A 496 16.33 13.23 -31.73
N SER A 497 16.74 12.75 -32.92
CA SER A 497 17.43 13.58 -33.91
C SER A 497 16.56 14.73 -34.43
N LYS A 498 15.23 14.59 -34.37
CA LYS A 498 14.28 15.62 -34.82
C LYS A 498 13.85 16.57 -33.69
N VAL A 499 13.60 16.04 -32.47
CA VAL A 499 13.08 16.85 -31.34
C VAL A 499 14.17 17.28 -30.36
N GLY A 500 15.42 16.78 -30.52
CA GLY A 500 16.57 17.03 -29.65
C GLY A 500 16.92 15.84 -28.75
N TRP A 501 18.22 15.67 -28.47
CA TRP A 501 18.74 14.49 -27.79
C TRP A 501 18.41 14.45 -26.29
N ILE A 502 18.38 15.61 -25.63
CA ILE A 502 18.12 15.72 -24.20
C ILE A 502 16.73 16.29 -24.00
N GLN A 503 15.84 15.48 -23.41
CA GLN A 503 14.45 15.87 -23.19
C GLN A 503 14.18 16.33 -21.74
N PHE A 504 15.04 15.97 -20.76
CA PHE A 504 14.85 16.36 -19.36
C PHE A 504 14.90 17.86 -19.09
N THR A 505 15.59 18.61 -19.94
CA THR A 505 15.78 20.05 -19.74
C THR A 505 14.71 20.91 -20.37
N LYS A 506 13.79 20.30 -21.11
CA LYS A 506 12.71 21.01 -21.82
C LYS A 506 11.44 20.97 -20.99
N SER A 507 10.80 22.12 -20.83
CA SER A 507 9.43 22.18 -20.33
C SER A 507 8.47 21.43 -21.28
N ARG A 508 7.29 21.11 -20.81
CA ARG A 508 6.30 20.42 -21.65
C ARG A 508 5.90 21.24 -22.86
N ASP A 509 5.73 22.54 -22.69
CA ASP A 509 5.27 23.44 -23.76
C ASP A 509 6.36 23.63 -24.80
N GLU A 510 7.62 23.79 -24.40
CA GLU A 510 8.77 23.80 -25.31
C GLU A 510 8.90 22.50 -26.10
N ALA A 511 8.80 21.33 -25.38
CA ALA A 511 8.87 20.03 -26.04
C ALA A 511 7.74 19.84 -27.03
N PHE A 512 6.53 20.31 -26.71
CA PHE A 512 5.35 20.24 -27.57
C PHE A 512 5.46 21.20 -28.76
N ALA A 513 5.98 22.40 -28.59
CA ALA A 513 6.25 23.35 -29.65
C ALA A 513 7.24 22.79 -30.69
N VAL A 514 8.37 22.25 -30.24
CA VAL A 514 9.37 21.59 -31.10
C VAL A 514 8.77 20.40 -31.84
N TYR A 515 7.99 19.55 -31.13
CA TYR A 515 7.31 18.43 -31.73
C TYR A 515 6.32 18.84 -32.83
N ASN A 516 5.48 19.86 -32.60
CA ASN A 516 4.52 20.35 -33.57
C ASN A 516 5.17 21.04 -34.77
N ALA A 517 6.34 21.65 -34.60
CA ALA A 517 7.13 22.22 -35.71
C ALA A 517 7.64 21.13 -36.66
N VAL A 518 8.03 19.94 -36.13
CA VAL A 518 8.50 18.81 -36.93
C VAL A 518 7.33 18.03 -37.57
N TRP A 519 6.28 17.77 -36.78
CA TRP A 519 5.09 17.08 -37.24
C TRP A 519 3.88 17.95 -36.96
N PRO A 520 3.36 18.63 -37.99
CA PRO A 520 2.14 19.45 -37.85
C PRO A 520 0.99 18.65 -37.23
N PRO A 521 0.07 19.27 -36.49
CA PRO A 521 -1.05 18.61 -35.84
C PRO A 521 -1.77 17.64 -36.77
N GLY A 522 -1.74 16.35 -36.41
CA GLY A 522 -2.35 15.29 -37.22
C GLY A 522 -1.95 13.90 -36.78
N THR A 523 -2.52 12.91 -37.48
CA THR A 523 -2.40 11.49 -37.11
C THR A 523 -0.94 10.99 -37.19
N LEU A 524 -0.13 11.47 -38.15
CA LEU A 524 1.21 10.94 -38.41
C LEU A 524 2.16 11.17 -37.22
N GLY A 525 2.25 12.41 -36.73
CA GLY A 525 3.11 12.73 -35.59
C GLY A 525 2.70 11.93 -34.35
N PHE A 526 1.42 11.85 -34.08
CA PHE A 526 0.88 11.10 -32.95
C PHE A 526 1.21 9.59 -33.06
N MET A 527 1.13 9.00 -34.26
CA MET A 527 1.52 7.61 -34.50
C MET A 527 3.04 7.40 -34.33
N VAL A 528 3.89 8.30 -34.82
CA VAL A 528 5.35 8.22 -34.65
C VAL A 528 5.71 8.21 -33.16
N ARG A 529 5.16 9.14 -32.39
CA ARG A 529 5.39 9.23 -30.95
C ARG A 529 4.87 8.00 -30.22
N GLY A 530 3.65 7.55 -30.53
CA GLY A 530 3.05 6.36 -29.94
C GLY A 530 3.84 5.08 -30.22
N CYS A 531 4.27 4.91 -31.48
CA CYS A 531 5.09 3.80 -31.90
C CYS A 531 6.44 3.76 -31.16
N THR A 532 7.15 4.90 -31.11
CA THR A 532 8.45 5.02 -30.44
C THR A 532 8.34 4.69 -28.96
N PHE A 533 7.42 5.32 -28.26
CA PHE A 533 7.29 5.18 -26.81
C PHE A 533 6.83 3.79 -26.40
N MET A 534 5.89 3.21 -27.12
CA MET A 534 5.41 1.85 -26.81
C MET A 534 6.43 0.78 -27.20
N ALA A 535 7.21 0.97 -28.26
CA ALA A 535 8.30 0.05 -28.60
C ALA A 535 9.39 0.03 -27.52
N LEU A 536 9.80 1.20 -27.02
CA LEU A 536 10.75 1.28 -25.90
C LEU A 536 10.21 0.66 -24.63
N LEU A 537 8.96 0.97 -24.26
CA LEU A 537 8.34 0.47 -23.03
C LEU A 537 8.16 -1.05 -23.05
N VAL A 538 7.59 -1.60 -24.14
CA VAL A 538 7.41 -3.03 -24.29
C VAL A 538 8.76 -3.74 -24.40
N GLY A 539 9.73 -3.17 -25.15
CA GLY A 539 11.09 -3.68 -25.27
C GLY A 539 11.78 -3.77 -23.91
N PHE A 540 11.72 -2.71 -23.10
CA PHE A 540 12.30 -2.69 -21.75
C PHE A 540 11.71 -3.77 -20.84
N VAL A 541 10.38 -3.82 -20.74
CA VAL A 541 9.68 -4.81 -19.88
C VAL A 541 9.96 -6.23 -20.36
N ALA A 542 10.01 -6.45 -21.69
CA ALA A 542 10.31 -7.76 -22.29
C ALA A 542 11.76 -8.19 -22.01
N LEU A 543 12.76 -7.28 -22.09
CA LEU A 543 14.15 -7.57 -21.74
C LEU A 543 14.30 -7.97 -20.26
N VAL A 544 13.68 -7.22 -19.34
CA VAL A 544 13.70 -7.55 -17.90
C VAL A 544 13.06 -8.89 -17.63
N ARG A 545 11.94 -9.20 -18.31
CA ARG A 545 11.25 -10.50 -18.19
C ARG A 545 12.10 -11.63 -18.75
N PHE A 546 12.63 -11.49 -19.97
CA PHE A 546 13.45 -12.50 -20.62
C PHE A 546 14.72 -12.81 -19.80
N ARG A 547 15.34 -11.78 -19.18
CA ARG A 547 16.46 -12.00 -18.24
C ARG A 547 16.09 -12.89 -17.07
N ARG A 548 14.88 -12.75 -16.53
CA ARG A 548 14.40 -13.61 -15.44
C ARG A 548 14.12 -15.04 -15.92
N GLU A 549 13.58 -15.19 -17.12
CA GLU A 549 13.37 -16.49 -17.73
C GLU A 549 14.72 -17.21 -17.96
N LEU A 550 15.73 -16.50 -18.48
CA LEU A 550 17.09 -17.04 -18.65
C LEU A 550 17.72 -17.49 -17.31
N ARG A 551 17.64 -16.66 -16.27
CA ARG A 551 18.17 -17.03 -14.93
C ARG A 551 17.51 -18.28 -14.37
N ARG A 552 16.21 -18.43 -14.51
CA ARG A 552 15.49 -19.64 -14.09
C ARG A 552 15.87 -20.86 -14.91
N ALA A 553 16.12 -20.68 -16.19
CA ALA A 553 16.62 -21.73 -17.03
C ALA A 553 17.98 -22.25 -16.50
N THR A 554 18.91 -21.34 -16.17
CA THR A 554 20.21 -21.66 -15.56
C THR A 554 20.06 -22.39 -14.23
N GLU A 555 19.14 -21.94 -13.36
CA GLU A 555 18.86 -22.59 -12.05
C GLU A 555 18.29 -24.01 -12.23
N ARG A 556 17.71 -24.34 -13.36
CA ARG A 556 17.18 -25.67 -13.72
C ARG A 556 18.19 -26.53 -14.49
N GLY A 557 19.44 -26.10 -14.62
CA GLY A 557 20.50 -26.84 -15.30
C GLY A 557 20.64 -26.63 -16.79
N PHE A 558 19.84 -25.71 -17.40
CA PHE A 558 20.05 -25.32 -18.78
C PHE A 558 21.15 -24.27 -18.85
N LEU A 559 22.20 -24.52 -19.61
CA LEU A 559 23.35 -23.61 -19.77
C LEU A 559 22.91 -22.35 -20.54
N ALA A 560 22.60 -21.28 -19.85
CA ALA A 560 22.54 -19.97 -20.48
C ALA A 560 23.97 -19.41 -20.59
N SER A 561 24.40 -19.06 -21.81
CA SER A 561 25.70 -18.43 -22.03
C SER A 561 25.80 -17.10 -21.25
N ASP A 562 26.88 -16.90 -20.52
CA ASP A 562 27.20 -15.66 -19.79
C ASP A 562 27.15 -14.44 -20.72
N GLY A 563 27.52 -14.61 -22.00
CA GLY A 563 27.41 -13.59 -23.04
C GLY A 563 25.97 -13.15 -23.28
N ALA A 564 25.01 -14.06 -23.31
CA ALA A 564 23.59 -13.74 -23.49
C ALA A 564 23.03 -12.94 -22.30
N LEU A 565 23.43 -13.27 -21.07
CA LEU A 565 23.04 -12.52 -19.87
C LEU A 565 23.66 -11.12 -19.83
N ARG A 566 24.92 -10.96 -20.28
CA ARG A 566 25.60 -9.66 -20.36
C ARG A 566 24.96 -8.78 -21.44
N LEU A 567 24.75 -9.32 -22.64
CA LEU A 567 24.09 -8.60 -23.75
C LEU A 567 22.70 -8.11 -23.33
N ASN A 568 21.89 -9.00 -22.74
CA ASN A 568 20.56 -8.64 -22.26
C ASN A 568 20.63 -7.52 -21.19
N LEU A 569 21.63 -7.51 -20.30
CA LEU A 569 21.82 -6.44 -19.32
C LEU A 569 22.14 -5.10 -20.00
N VAL A 570 23.09 -5.11 -20.93
CA VAL A 570 23.50 -3.90 -21.65
C VAL A 570 22.31 -3.31 -22.40
N LEU A 571 21.55 -4.15 -23.14
CA LEU A 571 20.36 -3.71 -23.84
C LEU A 571 19.28 -3.19 -22.88
N THR A 572 19.10 -3.83 -21.72
CA THR A 572 18.14 -3.35 -20.69
C THR A 572 18.53 -1.96 -20.18
N VAL A 573 19.82 -1.72 -19.93
CA VAL A 573 20.32 -0.41 -19.48
C VAL A 573 20.15 0.65 -20.58
N VAL A 574 20.56 0.34 -21.82
CA VAL A 574 20.44 1.26 -22.95
C VAL A 574 18.98 1.65 -23.19
N VAL A 575 18.10 0.65 -23.33
CA VAL A 575 16.66 0.92 -23.54
C VAL A 575 16.04 1.63 -22.34
N GLY A 576 16.48 1.30 -21.12
CA GLY A 576 16.03 1.97 -19.89
C GLY A 576 16.39 3.47 -19.86
N VAL A 577 17.61 3.82 -20.26
CA VAL A 577 18.05 5.23 -20.35
C VAL A 577 17.28 5.97 -21.44
N LEU A 578 17.11 5.38 -22.63
CA LEU A 578 16.32 5.96 -23.71
C LEU A 578 14.85 6.13 -23.31
N LEU A 579 14.26 5.14 -22.62
CA LEU A 579 12.90 5.21 -22.10
C LEU A 579 12.77 6.34 -21.08
N ALA A 580 13.70 6.44 -20.12
CA ALA A 580 13.70 7.50 -19.11
C ALA A 580 13.83 8.90 -19.73
N ASN A 581 14.66 9.05 -20.76
CA ASN A 581 14.78 10.32 -21.48
C ASN A 581 13.52 10.67 -22.29
N SER A 582 12.98 9.70 -23.03
CA SER A 582 11.86 9.93 -23.96
C SER A 582 10.49 9.98 -23.27
N MET A 583 10.30 9.31 -22.12
CA MET A 583 9.06 9.30 -21.35
C MET A 583 9.23 9.93 -19.95
N ASN A 584 10.06 10.95 -19.83
CA ASN A 584 10.29 11.66 -18.56
C ASN A 584 9.03 12.49 -18.15
N PRO A 585 8.84 12.76 -16.85
CA PRO A 585 7.64 13.45 -16.35
C PRO A 585 7.65 14.98 -16.59
N ILE A 586 8.79 15.56 -16.98
CA ILE A 586 8.94 17.02 -17.18
C ILE A 586 8.37 17.41 -18.56
N SER A 587 8.87 16.78 -19.64
CA SER A 587 8.53 17.14 -21.02
C SER A 587 7.34 16.34 -21.59
N ASN A 588 6.80 15.37 -20.85
CA ASN A 588 5.71 14.52 -21.35
C ASN A 588 4.46 14.55 -20.47
N ALA A 589 3.36 14.01 -21.03
CA ALA A 589 2.15 13.79 -20.25
C ALA A 589 2.41 12.79 -19.10
N ARG A 590 2.03 13.14 -17.87
CA ARG A 590 2.31 12.39 -16.64
C ARG A 590 1.83 10.95 -16.67
N TYR A 591 0.71 10.68 -17.35
CA TYR A 591 0.20 9.31 -17.48
C TYR A 591 1.17 8.40 -18.23
N LEU A 592 1.91 8.91 -19.23
CA LEU A 592 2.93 8.15 -19.96
C LEU A 592 4.11 7.80 -19.04
N SER A 593 4.64 8.80 -18.36
CA SER A 593 5.75 8.61 -17.41
C SER A 593 5.33 7.71 -16.24
N GLY A 594 4.13 7.92 -15.68
CA GLY A 594 3.56 7.07 -14.65
C GLY A 594 3.40 5.62 -15.10
N THR A 595 2.91 5.40 -16.34
CA THR A 595 2.80 4.06 -16.94
C THR A 595 4.18 3.41 -17.06
N ALA A 596 5.19 4.14 -17.54
CA ALA A 596 6.54 3.60 -17.69
C ALA A 596 7.17 3.22 -16.34
N ILE A 597 7.07 4.10 -15.34
CA ILE A 597 7.60 3.88 -13.98
C ILE A 597 6.93 2.66 -13.33
N LEU A 598 5.60 2.58 -13.35
CA LEU A 598 4.87 1.50 -12.70
C LEU A 598 5.01 0.15 -13.44
N ALA A 599 5.10 0.19 -14.78
CA ALA A 599 5.39 -1.00 -15.58
C ALA A 599 6.80 -1.53 -15.29
N ALA A 600 7.80 -0.64 -15.21
CA ALA A 600 9.16 -1.00 -14.80
C ALA A 600 9.19 -1.55 -13.37
N ALA A 601 8.49 -0.93 -12.42
CA ALA A 601 8.35 -1.39 -11.04
C ALA A 601 7.76 -2.80 -10.97
N THR A 602 6.73 -3.08 -11.79
CA THR A 602 6.12 -4.42 -11.88
C THR A 602 7.09 -5.42 -12.46
N ALA A 603 7.76 -5.08 -13.55
CA ALA A 603 8.78 -5.92 -14.17
C ALA A 603 9.95 -6.20 -13.22
N LEU A 604 10.35 -5.23 -12.40
CA LEU A 604 11.36 -5.38 -11.36
C LEU A 604 10.87 -6.09 -10.09
N GLY A 605 9.57 -6.39 -9.99
CA GLY A 605 8.99 -7.23 -8.93
C GLY A 605 8.59 -6.48 -7.67
N LEU A 606 8.34 -5.16 -7.75
CA LEU A 606 7.83 -4.38 -6.62
C LEU A 606 6.40 -4.77 -6.22
N PHE A 607 5.67 -5.46 -7.08
CA PHE A 607 4.34 -6.03 -6.79
C PHE A 607 4.35 -7.54 -6.56
N SER A 608 5.51 -8.20 -6.52
CA SER A 608 5.60 -9.67 -6.53
C SER A 608 5.09 -10.36 -5.26
N THR A 609 5.18 -9.72 -4.10
CA THR A 609 4.72 -10.26 -2.83
C THR A 609 3.62 -9.38 -2.23
N ARG A 610 2.76 -9.95 -1.37
CA ARG A 610 1.69 -9.21 -0.69
C ARG A 610 2.21 -7.97 0.04
N THR A 611 3.34 -8.07 0.74
CA THR A 611 3.94 -6.93 1.45
C THR A 611 4.45 -5.87 0.49
N ARG A 612 5.16 -6.26 -0.58
CA ARG A 612 5.62 -5.31 -1.61
C ARG A 612 4.44 -4.63 -2.29
N PHE A 613 3.39 -5.38 -2.64
CA PHE A 613 2.17 -4.82 -3.21
C PHE A 613 1.56 -3.75 -2.29
N ARG A 614 1.38 -4.05 -1.00
CA ARG A 614 0.84 -3.10 0.00
C ARG A 614 1.63 -1.79 0.03
N ILE A 615 2.95 -1.90 0.13
CA ILE A 615 3.84 -0.72 0.18
C ILE A 615 3.75 0.06 -1.14
N THR A 616 3.86 -0.63 -2.28
CA THR A 616 3.86 0.04 -3.60
C THR A 616 2.50 0.66 -3.92
N ALA A 617 1.38 0.00 -3.57
CA ALA A 617 0.03 0.53 -3.76
C ALA A 617 -0.22 1.76 -2.87
N ALA A 618 0.20 1.73 -1.60
CA ALA A 618 0.09 2.88 -0.70
C ALA A 618 0.98 4.04 -1.18
N SER A 619 2.22 3.76 -1.58
CA SER A 619 3.13 4.77 -2.15
C SER A 619 2.61 5.35 -3.46
N PHE A 620 1.98 4.53 -4.30
CA PHE A 620 1.35 5.00 -5.55
C PHE A 620 0.20 5.97 -5.25
N LEU A 621 -0.71 5.62 -4.34
CA LEU A 621 -1.82 6.51 -3.98
C LEU A 621 -1.32 7.81 -3.33
N MET A 622 -0.33 7.73 -2.46
CA MET A 622 0.31 8.91 -1.87
C MET A 622 0.99 9.77 -2.96
N GLY A 623 1.70 9.13 -3.90
CA GLY A 623 2.28 9.80 -5.06
C GLY A 623 1.23 10.52 -5.91
N LEU A 624 0.08 9.86 -6.14
CA LEU A 624 -1.02 10.44 -6.92
C LEU A 624 -1.68 11.64 -6.21
N LEU A 625 -1.81 11.59 -4.89
CA LEU A 625 -2.51 12.62 -4.11
C LEU A 625 -1.61 13.77 -3.64
N VAL A 626 -0.30 13.55 -3.51
CA VAL A 626 0.63 14.55 -2.97
C VAL A 626 1.69 14.94 -3.98
N VAL A 627 2.44 13.97 -4.54
CA VAL A 627 3.57 14.26 -5.44
C VAL A 627 3.10 14.75 -6.79
N PHE A 628 2.06 14.12 -7.34
CA PHE A 628 1.51 14.50 -8.66
C PHE A 628 0.99 15.94 -8.68
N PRO A 629 0.22 16.40 -7.68
CA PRO A 629 -0.20 17.81 -7.61
C PRO A 629 0.97 18.79 -7.44
N LEU A 630 1.89 18.50 -6.52
CA LEU A 630 3.02 19.39 -6.23
C LEU A 630 4.01 19.49 -7.41
N ALA A 631 4.07 18.49 -8.27
CA ALA A 631 4.93 18.50 -9.45
C ALA A 631 4.48 19.51 -10.54
N ASP A 632 3.31 20.14 -10.40
CA ASP A 632 2.89 21.23 -11.30
C ASP A 632 3.81 22.46 -11.21
N ALA A 633 4.35 22.73 -10.03
CA ALA A 633 5.29 23.85 -9.81
C ALA A 633 6.56 23.76 -10.66
N PHE A 634 6.94 22.57 -11.16
CA PHE A 634 8.11 22.34 -12.00
C PHE A 634 7.79 22.26 -13.50
N ARG A 635 6.55 22.40 -13.89
CA ARG A 635 6.09 22.12 -15.26
C ARG A 635 5.81 23.36 -16.07
N TYR A 636 5.32 24.39 -15.42
CA TYR A 636 5.01 25.66 -16.01
C TYR A 636 6.11 26.66 -15.68
N GLY A 637 6.48 27.52 -16.64
CA GLY A 637 7.43 28.62 -16.44
C GLY A 637 6.93 29.62 -15.38
N ASP A 638 7.70 30.66 -15.14
CA ASP A 638 7.41 31.66 -14.10
C ASP A 638 6.08 32.42 -14.29
N GLU A 639 5.47 32.34 -15.50
CA GLU A 639 4.22 33.00 -15.89
C GLU A 639 2.94 32.14 -15.64
N ALA A 640 3.02 31.03 -14.95
CA ALA A 640 1.84 30.18 -14.72
C ALA A 640 0.84 30.83 -13.76
N ASP A 641 -0.40 31.04 -14.22
CA ASP A 641 -1.53 31.64 -13.47
C ASP A 641 -1.94 30.85 -12.23
N PHE A 642 -1.59 29.58 -12.13
CA PHE A 642 -1.96 28.72 -11.01
C PHE A 642 -0.74 28.03 -10.37
N LYS A 643 -0.38 28.48 -9.16
CA LYS A 643 0.59 27.79 -8.27
C LYS A 643 -0.14 27.25 -7.06
N ALA A 644 -0.42 25.96 -7.04
CA ALA A 644 -1.00 25.33 -5.87
C ALA A 644 -0.05 25.46 -4.66
N SER A 645 -0.54 26.06 -3.57
CA SER A 645 0.25 26.22 -2.35
C SER A 645 0.29 24.92 -1.53
N ASN A 646 -0.67 24.00 -1.77
CA ASN A 646 -0.79 22.75 -1.04
C ASN A 646 -1.52 21.67 -1.88
N PRO A 647 -1.43 20.37 -1.50
CA PRO A 647 -2.05 19.29 -2.25
C PRO A 647 -3.57 19.36 -2.37
N ILE A 648 -4.27 20.06 -1.46
CA ILE A 648 -5.74 20.19 -1.51
C ILE A 648 -6.13 21.20 -2.60
N GLU A 649 -5.46 22.35 -2.65
CA GLU A 649 -5.69 23.34 -3.71
C GLU A 649 -5.35 22.79 -5.09
N ALA A 650 -4.35 21.93 -5.17
CA ALA A 650 -3.97 21.29 -6.42
C ALA A 650 -5.09 20.41 -7.04
N LEU A 651 -6.10 19.98 -6.25
CA LEU A 651 -7.30 19.30 -6.75
C LEU A 651 -8.25 20.24 -7.53
N LEU A 652 -7.97 21.54 -7.54
CA LEU A 652 -8.64 22.54 -8.40
C LEU A 652 -7.96 22.71 -9.75
N SER A 653 -6.79 22.08 -9.98
CA SER A 653 -6.04 22.22 -11.23
C SER A 653 -6.76 21.55 -12.41
N PRO A 654 -6.46 21.96 -13.66
CA PRO A 654 -7.02 21.36 -14.87
C PRO A 654 -6.81 19.84 -15.00
N ASP A 655 -5.81 19.29 -14.31
CA ASP A 655 -5.58 17.85 -14.29
C ASP A 655 -6.70 17.06 -13.59
N TYR A 656 -7.53 17.71 -12.77
CA TYR A 656 -8.66 17.11 -12.04
C TYR A 656 -10.04 17.53 -12.59
N ASP A 657 -10.13 17.81 -13.87
CA ASP A 657 -11.36 18.25 -14.57
C ASP A 657 -12.41 17.14 -14.77
N SER A 658 -12.08 15.90 -14.50
CA SER A 658 -12.88 14.71 -14.83
C SER A 658 -14.35 14.79 -14.40
N PHE A 659 -14.63 15.30 -13.18
CA PHE A 659 -16.00 15.46 -12.72
C PHE A 659 -16.78 16.51 -13.53
N GLY A 660 -16.15 17.64 -13.83
CA GLY A 660 -16.73 18.68 -14.68
C GLY A 660 -17.06 18.15 -16.08
N GLN A 661 -16.21 17.27 -16.61
CA GLN A 661 -16.44 16.67 -17.93
C GLN A 661 -17.60 15.64 -17.94
N LEU A 662 -17.96 15.01 -16.80
CA LEU A 662 -19.19 14.23 -16.71
C LEU A 662 -20.43 15.11 -16.92
N MET A 663 -20.45 16.29 -16.32
CA MET A 663 -21.55 17.24 -16.45
C MET A 663 -21.62 17.80 -17.87
N ASN A 664 -20.48 18.21 -18.42
CA ASN A 664 -20.39 18.73 -19.78
C ASN A 664 -20.85 17.70 -20.82
N GLY A 665 -20.42 16.46 -20.71
CA GLY A 665 -20.81 15.38 -21.60
C GLY A 665 -22.31 15.04 -21.50
N TYR A 666 -22.88 15.08 -20.30
CA TYR A 666 -24.32 14.95 -20.12
C TYR A 666 -25.09 16.08 -20.83
N LEU A 667 -24.59 17.32 -20.72
CA LEU A 667 -25.17 18.45 -21.40
C LEU A 667 -25.15 18.29 -22.94
N VAL A 668 -24.01 17.82 -23.49
CA VAL A 668 -23.88 17.49 -24.91
C VAL A 668 -24.92 16.44 -25.32
N ALA A 669 -25.01 15.35 -24.56
CA ALA A 669 -25.98 14.29 -24.83
C ALA A 669 -27.43 14.73 -24.74
N SER A 670 -27.76 15.65 -23.83
CA SER A 670 -29.11 16.17 -23.66
C SER A 670 -29.49 17.19 -24.74
N ARG A 671 -28.53 17.97 -25.26
CA ARG A 671 -28.74 18.99 -26.28
C ARG A 671 -28.75 18.42 -27.69
N ASP A 672 -27.73 17.64 -28.03
CA ASP A 672 -27.46 17.19 -29.41
C ASP A 672 -27.98 15.76 -29.66
N GLY A 673 -28.48 15.10 -28.62
CA GLY A 673 -28.92 13.72 -28.66
C GLY A 673 -27.74 12.73 -28.58
N ILE A 674 -28.08 11.45 -28.45
CA ILE A 674 -27.11 10.35 -28.44
C ILE A 674 -27.21 9.57 -29.75
N VAL A 675 -26.07 9.43 -30.45
CA VAL A 675 -25.95 8.52 -31.57
C VAL A 675 -25.28 7.23 -31.08
N PRO A 676 -26.03 6.13 -30.91
CA PRO A 676 -25.54 4.93 -30.30
C PRO A 676 -24.27 4.38 -30.98
N GLY A 677 -23.22 4.17 -30.22
CA GLY A 677 -21.97 3.54 -30.67
C GLY A 677 -21.08 4.37 -31.61
N ARG A 678 -21.48 5.58 -32.01
CA ARG A 678 -20.74 6.38 -33.01
C ARG A 678 -19.30 6.69 -32.56
N GLN A 679 -19.11 7.14 -31.33
CA GLN A 679 -17.77 7.45 -30.80
C GLN A 679 -16.92 6.17 -30.65
N LEU A 680 -17.50 5.08 -30.15
CA LEU A 680 -16.82 3.79 -30.06
C LEU A 680 -16.42 3.23 -31.43
N LEU A 681 -17.27 3.38 -32.47
CA LEU A 681 -16.90 3.02 -33.82
C LEU A 681 -15.65 3.80 -34.29
N GLY A 682 -15.58 5.09 -33.97
CA GLY A 682 -14.40 5.91 -34.23
C GLY A 682 -13.14 5.40 -33.52
N VAL A 683 -13.28 4.88 -32.31
CA VAL A 683 -12.17 4.26 -31.55
C VAL A 683 -11.69 2.98 -32.22
N PHE A 684 -12.57 2.07 -32.62
CA PHE A 684 -12.18 0.82 -33.28
C PHE A 684 -11.56 1.08 -34.66
N LEU A 685 -12.07 2.06 -35.39
CA LEU A 685 -11.61 2.44 -36.73
C LEU A 685 -10.69 3.68 -36.70
N PHE A 686 -9.92 3.85 -35.61
CA PHE A 686 -9.08 5.05 -35.43
C PHE A 686 -8.07 5.27 -36.56
N ALA A 687 -7.57 4.18 -37.17
CA ALA A 687 -6.58 4.23 -38.23
C ALA A 687 -7.14 4.63 -39.61
N VAL A 688 -8.47 4.59 -39.79
CA VAL A 688 -9.09 4.97 -41.06
C VAL A 688 -8.94 6.50 -41.28
N PRO A 689 -8.31 6.94 -42.39
CA PRO A 689 -8.15 8.37 -42.66
C PRO A 689 -9.50 9.07 -42.92
N ARG A 690 -9.61 10.36 -42.54
CA ARG A 690 -10.81 11.19 -42.81
C ARG A 690 -11.14 11.32 -44.30
N LYS A 691 -10.12 11.22 -45.16
CA LYS A 691 -10.33 11.22 -46.63
C LYS A 691 -11.19 10.04 -47.16
N LEU A 692 -11.25 8.94 -46.37
CA LEU A 692 -12.06 7.74 -46.71
C LEU A 692 -13.35 7.66 -45.87
N TRP A 693 -13.46 8.48 -44.82
CA TRP A 693 -14.59 8.54 -43.92
C TRP A 693 -14.81 9.97 -43.45
N ASP A 694 -15.52 10.75 -44.26
CA ASP A 694 -15.74 12.19 -44.05
C ASP A 694 -16.45 12.46 -42.72
N ASP A 695 -17.47 11.67 -42.38
CA ASP A 695 -18.24 11.75 -41.15
C ASP A 695 -17.56 11.03 -39.94
N LYS A 696 -16.27 10.76 -40.00
CA LYS A 696 -15.54 10.13 -38.88
C LYS A 696 -15.73 10.97 -37.62
N PRO A 697 -16.21 10.39 -36.53
CA PRO A 697 -16.41 11.11 -35.28
C PRO A 697 -15.11 11.78 -34.81
N VAL A 698 -15.26 12.96 -34.25
CA VAL A 698 -14.16 13.63 -33.52
C VAL A 698 -14.02 12.98 -32.15
N ASP A 699 -12.87 13.20 -31.58
CA ASP A 699 -12.59 12.82 -30.20
C ASP A 699 -13.66 13.37 -29.23
N SER A 700 -14.09 12.57 -28.24
CA SER A 700 -15.16 12.97 -27.30
C SER A 700 -14.80 14.22 -26.51
N GLY A 701 -13.52 14.41 -26.16
CA GLY A 701 -13.04 15.65 -25.53
C GLY A 701 -13.17 16.85 -26.47
N ILE A 702 -12.83 16.66 -27.75
CA ILE A 702 -13.02 17.71 -28.80
C ILE A 702 -14.50 18.00 -29.02
N LEU A 703 -15.37 16.98 -29.06
CA LEU A 703 -16.80 17.14 -29.18
C LEU A 703 -17.35 18.01 -28.04
N ILE A 704 -17.00 17.69 -26.81
CA ILE A 704 -17.41 18.45 -25.62
C ILE A 704 -16.89 19.89 -25.70
N ALA A 705 -15.62 20.09 -26.07
CA ALA A 705 -15.02 21.40 -26.20
C ALA A 705 -15.75 22.28 -27.20
N ASN A 706 -16.04 21.75 -28.38
CA ASN A 706 -16.74 22.50 -29.46
C ASN A 706 -18.16 22.89 -29.06
N VAL A 707 -18.95 21.96 -28.48
CA VAL A 707 -20.33 22.24 -28.06
C VAL A 707 -20.38 23.25 -26.93
N ARG A 708 -19.41 23.20 -26.01
CA ARG A 708 -19.34 24.11 -24.86
C ARG A 708 -18.62 25.43 -25.14
N GLY A 709 -18.00 25.59 -26.32
CA GLY A 709 -17.26 26.80 -26.69
C GLY A 709 -15.97 27.02 -25.91
N TYR A 710 -15.23 25.95 -25.63
CA TYR A 710 -13.90 26.07 -25.00
C TYR A 710 -12.88 26.70 -25.95
N PRO A 711 -11.94 27.52 -25.43
CA PRO A 711 -10.88 28.12 -26.27
C PRO A 711 -9.83 27.09 -26.71
N PHE A 712 -9.86 25.86 -26.16
CA PHE A 712 -8.96 24.75 -26.48
C PHE A 712 -9.74 23.42 -26.51
N THR A 713 -9.19 22.44 -27.23
CA THR A 713 -9.89 21.18 -27.54
C THR A 713 -9.35 19.95 -26.78
N ASN A 714 -8.30 20.12 -25.98
CA ASN A 714 -7.65 19.02 -25.27
C ASN A 714 -8.29 18.78 -23.90
N LEU A 715 -9.58 18.37 -23.89
CA LEU A 715 -10.32 18.05 -22.67
C LEU A 715 -10.23 16.56 -22.35
N SER A 716 -10.39 16.23 -21.07
CA SER A 716 -10.62 14.85 -20.65
C SER A 716 -12.03 14.40 -21.06
N ALA A 717 -12.19 13.09 -21.31
CA ALA A 717 -13.49 12.45 -21.49
C ALA A 717 -13.46 11.12 -20.71
N PRO A 718 -13.78 11.17 -19.39
CA PRO A 718 -13.74 9.98 -18.56
C PRO A 718 -14.58 8.85 -19.13
N LEU A 719 -14.14 7.59 -18.93
CA LEU A 719 -14.77 6.39 -19.48
C LEU A 719 -16.27 6.31 -19.16
N TRP A 720 -16.69 6.86 -18.02
CA TRP A 720 -18.11 6.98 -17.65
C TRP A 720 -18.91 7.77 -18.68
N ILE A 721 -18.36 8.92 -19.10
CA ILE A 721 -19.05 9.77 -20.08
C ILE A 721 -18.90 9.22 -21.49
N GLU A 722 -17.82 8.54 -21.82
CA GLU A 722 -17.66 7.82 -23.08
C GLU A 722 -18.77 6.78 -23.27
N PHE A 723 -19.02 5.95 -22.26
CA PHE A 723 -20.13 5.00 -22.31
C PHE A 723 -21.50 5.71 -22.37
N PHE A 724 -21.66 6.79 -21.60
CA PHE A 724 -22.89 7.54 -21.59
C PHE A 724 -23.22 8.17 -22.97
N LEU A 725 -22.24 8.80 -23.63
CA LEU A 725 -22.38 9.40 -24.96
C LEU A 725 -22.67 8.36 -26.06
N ASN A 726 -22.32 7.10 -25.85
CA ASN A 726 -22.50 6.03 -26.81
C ASN A 726 -23.77 5.19 -26.57
N GLY A 727 -24.48 5.32 -25.47
CA GLY A 727 -25.68 4.51 -25.21
C GLY A 727 -26.36 4.81 -23.88
N SER A 728 -26.22 6.06 -23.42
CA SER A 728 -26.92 6.58 -22.24
C SER A 728 -26.65 5.71 -20.99
N TRP A 729 -27.58 5.67 -20.07
CA TRP A 729 -27.52 4.89 -18.82
C TRP A 729 -27.32 3.39 -19.05
N ILE A 730 -27.91 2.84 -20.14
CA ILE A 730 -27.83 1.40 -20.44
C ILE A 730 -26.36 1.01 -20.69
N LEU A 731 -25.68 1.72 -21.60
CA LEU A 731 -24.30 1.35 -21.93
C LEU A 731 -23.34 1.72 -20.80
N LEU A 732 -23.61 2.78 -20.04
CA LEU A 732 -22.87 3.10 -18.83
C LEU A 732 -22.91 1.91 -17.84
N ILE A 733 -24.10 1.39 -17.52
CA ILE A 733 -24.26 0.29 -16.55
C ILE A 733 -23.66 -1.01 -17.11
N VAL A 734 -24.06 -1.40 -18.32
CA VAL A 734 -23.60 -2.66 -18.93
C VAL A 734 -22.09 -2.63 -19.21
N GLY A 735 -21.58 -1.51 -19.73
CA GLY A 735 -20.16 -1.34 -20.03
C GLY A 735 -19.28 -1.39 -18.79
N MET A 736 -19.67 -0.66 -17.73
CA MET A 736 -18.92 -0.66 -16.47
C MET A 736 -19.03 -2.01 -15.73
N PHE A 737 -20.20 -2.67 -15.79
CA PHE A 737 -20.36 -4.02 -15.26
C PHE A 737 -19.45 -5.04 -16.00
N ALA A 738 -19.47 -5.03 -17.32
CA ALA A 738 -18.64 -5.89 -18.15
C ALA A 738 -17.14 -5.63 -17.92
N LEU A 739 -16.76 -4.35 -17.79
CA LEU A 739 -15.39 -3.94 -17.45
C LEU A 739 -14.97 -4.49 -16.09
N GLY A 740 -15.79 -4.30 -15.06
CA GLY A 740 -15.52 -4.81 -13.70
C GLY A 740 -15.37 -6.32 -13.67
N TRP A 741 -16.26 -7.06 -14.36
CA TRP A 741 -16.21 -8.49 -14.50
C TRP A 741 -14.93 -8.96 -15.19
N TRP A 742 -14.57 -8.34 -16.30
CA TRP A 742 -13.41 -8.72 -17.11
C TRP A 742 -12.09 -8.39 -16.41
N LEU A 743 -11.97 -7.20 -15.81
CA LEU A 743 -10.75 -6.78 -15.10
C LEU A 743 -10.52 -7.61 -13.84
N HIS A 744 -11.55 -7.92 -13.07
CA HIS A 744 -11.45 -8.80 -11.90
C HIS A 744 -10.96 -10.20 -12.28
N ARG A 745 -11.48 -10.77 -13.36
CA ARG A 745 -11.05 -12.05 -13.90
C ARG A 745 -9.60 -12.03 -14.35
N THR A 746 -9.19 -10.94 -15.01
CA THR A 746 -7.81 -10.74 -15.45
C THR A 746 -6.87 -10.61 -14.24
N ASP A 747 -7.24 -9.84 -13.23
CA ASP A 747 -6.47 -9.68 -11.99
C ASP A 747 -6.31 -11.00 -11.23
N THR A 748 -7.34 -11.84 -11.20
CA THR A 748 -7.24 -13.19 -10.64
C THR A 748 -6.22 -14.05 -11.40
N GLY A 749 -6.12 -13.88 -12.71
CA GLY A 749 -5.07 -14.49 -13.55
C GLY A 749 -3.68 -13.96 -13.23
N ILE A 750 -3.55 -12.65 -13.03
CA ILE A 750 -2.30 -11.96 -12.64
C ILE A 750 -1.80 -12.48 -11.29
N GLU A 751 -2.68 -12.60 -10.31
CA GLU A 751 -2.32 -13.10 -8.98
C GLU A 751 -1.73 -14.51 -9.05
N ARG A 752 -2.34 -15.41 -9.84
CA ARG A 752 -1.79 -16.76 -10.09
C ARG A 752 -0.42 -16.72 -10.78
N GLN A 753 -0.21 -15.80 -11.72
CA GLN A 753 1.09 -15.62 -12.39
C GLN A 753 2.17 -15.11 -11.42
N PHE A 754 1.83 -14.23 -10.49
CA PHE A 754 2.76 -13.82 -9.44
C PHE A 754 3.15 -14.99 -8.53
N ASP A 755 2.20 -15.86 -8.18
CA ASP A 755 2.47 -17.03 -7.33
C ASP A 755 3.34 -18.07 -8.07
N ALA A 756 3.05 -18.34 -9.33
CA ALA A 756 3.78 -19.33 -10.11
C ALA A 756 5.14 -18.83 -10.63
N ALA A 757 5.19 -17.59 -11.09
CA ALA A 757 6.33 -17.04 -11.81
C ALA A 757 6.95 -15.77 -11.17
N GLY A 758 6.47 -15.31 -10.01
CA GLY A 758 6.96 -14.10 -9.35
C GLY A 758 6.80 -12.80 -10.15
N MET A 759 6.21 -12.87 -11.37
CA MET A 759 5.86 -11.72 -12.19
C MET A 759 4.74 -12.07 -13.19
N PRO A 760 3.88 -11.10 -13.55
CA PRO A 760 2.80 -11.33 -14.51
C PRO A 760 3.30 -11.41 -15.96
N ALA A 761 2.41 -11.76 -16.89
CA ALA A 761 2.70 -11.73 -18.32
C ALA A 761 3.08 -10.32 -18.79
N LEU A 762 3.78 -10.23 -19.95
CA LEU A 762 4.29 -8.97 -20.49
C LEU A 762 3.20 -7.87 -20.56
N LEU A 763 2.07 -8.18 -21.17
CA LEU A 763 0.98 -7.22 -21.34
C LEU A 763 0.39 -6.76 -20.00
N THR A 764 0.29 -7.67 -19.04
CA THR A 764 -0.25 -7.38 -17.71
C THR A 764 0.76 -6.66 -16.79
N CYS A 765 2.02 -6.52 -17.22
CA CYS A 765 2.96 -5.58 -16.57
C CYS A 765 2.70 -4.12 -16.96
N VAL A 766 2.09 -3.84 -18.09
CA VAL A 766 1.97 -2.48 -18.65
C VAL A 766 0.51 -1.99 -18.66
N LEU A 767 -0.40 -2.83 -19.14
CA LEU A 767 -1.80 -2.44 -19.41
C LEU A 767 -2.57 -1.91 -18.17
N PRO A 768 -2.39 -2.45 -16.94
CA PRO A 768 -3.07 -1.88 -15.77
C PRO A 768 -2.73 -0.40 -15.56
N PHE A 769 -1.50 0.00 -15.79
CA PHE A 769 -1.06 1.39 -15.58
C PHE A 769 -1.42 2.30 -16.75
N TYR A 770 -1.46 1.75 -17.96
CA TYR A 770 -1.99 2.44 -19.13
C TYR A 770 -3.50 2.73 -18.98
N MET A 771 -4.21 1.95 -18.16
CA MET A 771 -5.64 2.16 -17.89
C MET A 771 -5.95 3.55 -17.30
N MET A 772 -4.99 4.23 -16.66
CA MET A 772 -5.20 5.58 -16.14
C MET A 772 -5.68 6.55 -17.25
N ILE A 773 -5.06 6.49 -18.44
CA ILE A 773 -5.50 7.33 -19.56
C ILE A 773 -6.81 6.82 -20.17
N LEU A 774 -7.07 5.51 -20.14
CA LEU A 774 -8.35 4.96 -20.61
C LEU A 774 -9.52 5.37 -19.70
N LEU A 775 -9.25 5.57 -18.40
CA LEU A 775 -10.25 6.02 -17.43
C LEU A 775 -10.50 7.54 -17.49
N ARG A 776 -9.45 8.34 -17.73
CA ARG A 776 -9.49 9.82 -17.70
C ARG A 776 -9.65 10.44 -19.07
N GLY A 777 -8.85 10.00 -20.02
CA GLY A 777 -8.78 10.61 -21.36
C GLY A 777 -9.84 10.08 -22.30
N SER A 778 -9.95 10.70 -23.48
CA SER A 778 -10.78 10.18 -24.53
C SER A 778 -10.23 8.86 -25.08
N LEU A 779 -11.11 7.90 -25.33
CA LEU A 779 -10.76 6.59 -25.86
C LEU A 779 -10.12 6.67 -27.25
N LEU A 780 -10.59 7.58 -28.10
CA LEU A 780 -10.04 7.74 -29.45
C LEU A 780 -8.57 8.18 -29.41
N GLN A 781 -8.24 9.12 -28.55
CA GLN A 781 -6.86 9.60 -28.36
C GLN A 781 -5.96 8.50 -27.79
N ALA A 782 -6.45 7.72 -26.84
CA ALA A 782 -5.71 6.64 -26.21
C ALA A 782 -5.53 5.42 -27.15
N ALA A 783 -6.42 5.21 -28.13
CA ALA A 783 -6.45 4.03 -28.97
C ALA A 783 -5.16 3.80 -29.76
N SER A 784 -4.51 4.84 -30.25
CA SER A 784 -3.29 4.71 -31.08
C SER A 784 -2.10 4.15 -30.27
N PHE A 785 -1.88 4.66 -29.06
CA PHE A 785 -0.83 4.15 -28.18
C PHE A 785 -1.15 2.73 -27.69
N LEU A 786 -2.43 2.46 -27.40
CA LEU A 786 -2.89 1.13 -27.01
C LEU A 786 -2.65 0.11 -28.13
N PHE A 787 -2.92 0.50 -29.38
CA PHE A 787 -2.68 -0.35 -30.53
C PHE A 787 -1.21 -0.79 -30.61
N PHE A 788 -0.26 0.13 -30.52
CA PHE A 788 1.16 -0.19 -30.57
C PHE A 788 1.60 -1.02 -29.37
N LEU A 789 1.08 -0.74 -28.18
CA LEU A 789 1.33 -1.55 -27.00
C LEU A 789 0.91 -3.02 -27.21
N LEU A 790 -0.30 -3.24 -27.71
CA LEU A 790 -0.84 -4.57 -27.99
C LEU A 790 -0.07 -5.26 -29.12
N LEU A 791 0.25 -4.52 -30.19
CA LEU A 791 0.99 -5.01 -31.35
C LEU A 791 2.38 -5.52 -30.94
N PHE A 792 3.16 -4.72 -30.22
CA PHE A 792 4.51 -5.10 -29.82
C PHE A 792 4.51 -6.21 -28.78
N ALA A 793 3.55 -6.21 -27.85
CA ALA A 793 3.41 -7.30 -26.88
C ALA A 793 3.04 -8.63 -27.56
N ALA A 794 2.18 -8.60 -28.59
CA ALA A 794 1.85 -9.78 -29.39
C ALA A 794 3.04 -10.24 -30.24
N PHE A 795 3.80 -9.30 -30.83
CA PHE A 795 4.95 -9.60 -31.68
C PHE A 795 6.04 -10.39 -30.94
N VAL A 796 6.39 -9.98 -29.71
CA VAL A 796 7.48 -10.66 -28.95
C VAL A 796 7.06 -11.96 -28.29
N ARG A 797 5.79 -12.33 -28.36
CA ARG A 797 5.27 -13.56 -27.72
C ARG A 797 5.78 -14.80 -28.45
N SER A 798 6.35 -15.76 -27.70
CA SER A 798 6.75 -17.06 -28.25
C SER A 798 5.52 -17.88 -28.67
N SER A 799 5.58 -18.45 -29.87
CA SER A 799 4.54 -19.36 -30.44
C SER A 799 4.91 -20.83 -30.25
N SER A 800 6.19 -21.14 -30.03
CA SER A 800 6.67 -22.54 -29.94
C SER A 800 6.43 -23.10 -28.52
N SER A 801 6.03 -24.38 -28.49
CA SER A 801 5.93 -25.18 -27.27
C SER A 801 7.24 -25.87 -26.91
N ASP A 802 8.24 -25.87 -27.80
CA ASP A 802 9.52 -26.52 -27.58
C ASP A 802 10.51 -25.64 -26.86
N PRO A 803 11.32 -26.14 -25.92
CA PRO A 803 12.46 -25.43 -25.40
C PRO A 803 13.41 -25.21 -26.58
N GLN A 804 13.58 -23.92 -26.99
CA GLN A 804 14.66 -23.59 -27.93
C GLN A 804 15.97 -24.00 -27.27
N VAL A 805 16.60 -25.02 -27.80
CA VAL A 805 17.99 -25.35 -27.51
C VAL A 805 18.79 -24.12 -27.91
N LEU A 806 19.45 -23.51 -26.92
CA LEU A 806 20.39 -22.40 -27.18
C LEU A 806 21.54 -23.01 -27.98
N ASP A 807 21.51 -22.85 -29.30
CA ASP A 807 22.60 -23.22 -30.20
C ASP A 807 23.90 -22.56 -29.74
N GLY A 808 24.82 -23.38 -29.32
CA GLY A 808 26.14 -22.93 -28.95
C GLY A 808 27.02 -24.00 -28.26
N ASP A 809 27.13 -25.16 -28.84
CA ASP A 809 28.41 -25.88 -28.83
C ASP A 809 28.39 -27.02 -29.90
N PRO A 810 29.21 -26.98 -30.95
CA PRO A 810 29.43 -28.10 -31.85
C PRO A 810 30.51 -29.00 -31.24
N GLY A 811 30.15 -30.01 -30.46
CA GLY A 811 31.14 -30.94 -29.98
C GLY A 811 30.77 -31.77 -28.75
N LEU A 812 29.77 -32.64 -28.88
CA LEU A 812 29.74 -33.85 -28.06
C LEU A 812 29.49 -35.04 -29.00
N PRO A 813 30.30 -36.11 -28.95
CA PRO A 813 30.16 -37.27 -29.83
C PRO A 813 28.88 -38.05 -29.49
N ASP A 814 28.20 -38.49 -30.53
CA ASP A 814 27.12 -39.48 -30.52
C ASP A 814 27.62 -40.87 -30.12
N ASP A 815 27.97 -41.10 -28.86
CA ASP A 815 28.23 -42.46 -28.35
C ASP A 815 27.95 -42.44 -26.82
N ALA A 816 26.68 -42.59 -26.47
CA ALA A 816 26.27 -43.03 -25.16
C ALA A 816 25.33 -44.22 -25.31
N GLU A 817 25.93 -45.40 -25.22
CA GLU A 817 25.26 -46.69 -25.07
C GLU A 817 24.14 -46.66 -24.04
N ALA A 818 23.02 -47.23 -24.40
CA ALA A 818 21.89 -47.46 -23.51
C ALA A 818 22.30 -48.34 -22.33
N VAL A 819 22.38 -47.75 -21.13
CA VAL A 819 22.50 -48.51 -19.90
C VAL A 819 21.13 -49.00 -19.47
N ASP A 820 20.90 -50.30 -19.63
CA ASP A 820 19.76 -51.05 -19.12
C ASP A 820 19.66 -50.90 -17.59
N LEU A 821 18.60 -50.30 -17.09
CA LEU A 821 18.25 -50.32 -15.70
C LEU A 821 17.34 -51.51 -15.37
N PRO A 822 17.64 -52.31 -14.35
CA PRO A 822 16.89 -53.54 -14.04
C PRO A 822 15.50 -53.19 -13.45
N ASN A 823 14.55 -54.06 -13.86
CA ASN A 823 13.14 -54.08 -13.48
C ASN A 823 12.88 -53.93 -11.95
N LEU A 824 12.11 -52.95 -11.55
CA LEU A 824 11.45 -52.91 -10.24
C LEU A 824 10.07 -53.59 -10.34
N PRO A 825 9.67 -54.37 -9.31
CA PRO A 825 8.45 -55.19 -9.39
C PRO A 825 7.18 -54.33 -9.21
N THR A 826 6.21 -54.65 -10.05
CA THR A 826 4.80 -54.21 -10.02
C THR A 826 4.14 -54.49 -8.68
N VAL A 827 3.67 -53.42 -8.03
CA VAL A 827 2.81 -53.53 -6.84
C VAL A 827 1.36 -53.62 -7.30
N THR A 828 0.77 -54.76 -7.02
CA THR A 828 -0.63 -55.11 -7.24
C THR A 828 -1.56 -54.28 -6.36
N HIS A 829 -2.64 -53.78 -6.95
CA HIS A 829 -3.77 -53.17 -6.27
C HIS A 829 -4.44 -54.16 -5.30
N VAL A 830 -4.62 -53.73 -4.06
CA VAL A 830 -5.66 -54.27 -3.15
C VAL A 830 -6.68 -53.19 -2.87
N ARG A 831 -7.92 -53.43 -3.29
CA ARG A 831 -9.13 -52.70 -2.89
C ARG A 831 -9.42 -53.04 -1.41
N VAL A 832 -9.66 -52.05 -0.58
CA VAL A 832 -10.77 -51.99 0.39
C VAL A 832 -11.17 -50.51 0.53
#